data_62db27913053593d5f4b7138b3f32cd3
#
_entry.id   62db27913053593d5f4b7138b3f32cd3
#
_cell.length_a   1.000
_cell.length_b   1.000
_cell.length_c   1.000
_cell.angle_alpha   90.00
_cell.angle_beta   90.00
_cell.angle_gamma   90.00
#
_symmetry.space_group_name_H-M   'P 1'
#
loop_
_entity.id
_entity.type
_entity.pdbx_description
1 polymer ?
#
loop_
_entity_poly.entity_id
_entity_poly.type
_entity_poly.pdbx_seq_one_letter_code
_entity_poly.pdbx_strand_id
1 'polypeptide(L)'
;MSMNKIQKRNGDIVDFDRERIAGAIRKATEATQHHAINPLAIDTDFIPALADKITAELEKLYARSERLANVENIQDMVEQQLVEAGHFEIARNYILYRANHAQQRAQRRIEELQKIDKNLLRVQKRDGTSEPFQPEKLKHAVALASANLEQACPFEQLYERFKLSLVDNITTAQIMKNLRKACLDLISVNNIHWQDVAGRLYTMDLYKAACRNRKLSLGEIYTPRAFKAHFDHYIQTGRYSKDFYEYYSAEDILKAGSYLDKERDFTYIYSTVLAFDRRYLLNPNKEVRELPQEMYMAIALFLAIPEPKEKRLEVARQIYVATSSQKLSLPTPTLLNARTNFHQLSSCFKLNVHDDLRAIYHSLENMAQISKFGGGVGVYLGHIRSKGSAIRGLKGASGGVIPWVKLINNTASAVNQLGARLGAISPTLDIWHRDILDFLNLQTETGDIRSKAFDIFPAISIPDIFMRRVEENGTWTLFDPHEVHARKGRRLEDSYGAAFDTLYEACEKDTSITARGEIPAKELMKRFLKSAVETGMPYVFFRDTVNELNPNKHAGMVYSTQLCTEICQNTSDAEFIAESLEDGTVSLKYKPGDSVVCNLASINMAKVHDDADINDIIPVALRVLDNVITLNFYPIKESEITAKKYRSIGLGFMGLAEYLACNKMNYTSAQAREHIDTLFEKYAYATLKASNELAQERGAYELFPDSDWSKGLLFGRDESWYAKNSRSPELWSGLIRDIKKTGLRFSYHMAPAPNTSTAGVVGTTAGLLPIYKKFFVETNAIAPIVTVAPGLSQETFWYYKEYVHTNMNDVIEMVATIYKWIDQSISFEWLINPANTSPAELYGYYMKAWKMKIKTVYYLRSMSGEVQESCTSCSG
;
A
#
# COMPACT_ATOMS: atom_id res chain seq x y z
N MET A 1 6.42 -21.36 11.28
CA MET A 1 6.00 -21.44 9.88
C MET A 1 6.92 -22.43 9.19
N SER A 2 6.40 -23.37 8.42
CA SER A 2 7.22 -24.32 7.67
C SER A 2 7.94 -23.59 6.53
N MET A 3 9.19 -23.97 6.26
CA MET A 3 9.97 -23.44 5.13
C MET A 3 9.35 -23.94 3.82
N ASN A 4 8.64 -23.05 3.10
CA ASN A 4 7.90 -23.45 1.90
C ASN A 4 8.69 -23.27 0.59
N LYS A 5 9.77 -22.51 0.57
CA LYS A 5 10.51 -22.18 -0.66
C LYS A 5 12.02 -22.14 -0.44
N ILE A 6 12.76 -22.47 -1.49
CA ILE A 6 14.23 -22.42 -1.55
C ILE A 6 14.70 -21.78 -2.84
N GLN A 7 15.92 -21.26 -2.82
CA GLN A 7 16.59 -20.69 -3.99
C GLN A 7 17.49 -21.74 -4.65
N LYS A 8 17.24 -22.02 -5.94
CA LYS A 8 18.15 -22.83 -6.76
C LYS A 8 19.43 -22.07 -7.10
N ARG A 9 20.48 -22.80 -7.53
CA ARG A 9 21.77 -22.22 -7.99
C ARG A 9 21.64 -21.22 -9.13
N ASN A 10 20.61 -21.36 -9.98
CA ASN A 10 20.33 -20.42 -11.07
C ASN A 10 19.52 -19.19 -10.63
N GLY A 11 19.24 -19.09 -9.32
CA GLY A 11 18.45 -18.01 -8.72
C GLY A 11 16.94 -18.23 -8.73
N ASP A 12 16.44 -19.30 -9.34
CA ASP A 12 15.01 -19.63 -9.32
C ASP A 12 14.54 -20.00 -7.91
N ILE A 13 13.40 -19.48 -7.51
CA ILE A 13 12.73 -19.84 -6.26
C ILE A 13 11.75 -20.97 -6.57
N VAL A 14 11.86 -22.07 -5.83
CA VAL A 14 11.01 -23.25 -5.98
C VAL A 14 10.51 -23.71 -4.61
N ASP A 15 9.45 -24.53 -4.61
CA ASP A 15 8.95 -25.11 -3.39
C ASP A 15 10.00 -26.03 -2.75
N PHE A 16 10.08 -25.99 -1.43
CA PHE A 16 10.94 -26.86 -0.66
C PHE A 16 10.39 -28.28 -0.71
N ASP A 17 11.28 -29.22 -0.96
CA ASP A 17 10.93 -30.63 -1.07
C ASP A 17 11.90 -31.48 -0.21
N ARG A 18 11.42 -31.91 0.96
CA ARG A 18 12.15 -32.75 1.92
C ARG A 18 12.64 -34.06 1.31
N GLU A 19 11.87 -34.65 0.37
CA GLU A 19 12.23 -35.93 -0.24
C GLU A 19 13.51 -35.84 -1.09
N ARG A 20 13.84 -34.66 -1.57
CA ARG A 20 15.13 -34.41 -2.25
C ARG A 20 16.32 -34.50 -1.32
N ILE A 21 16.16 -34.11 -0.05
CA ILE A 21 17.19 -34.30 1.00
C ILE A 21 17.36 -35.81 1.27
N ALA A 22 16.26 -36.50 1.57
CA ALA A 22 16.26 -37.94 1.81
C ALA A 22 16.83 -38.71 0.62
N GLY A 23 16.46 -38.35 -0.62
CA GLY A 23 16.99 -38.96 -1.84
C GLY A 23 18.49 -38.73 -2.05
N ALA A 24 19.01 -37.55 -1.67
CA ALA A 24 20.44 -37.26 -1.77
C ALA A 24 21.24 -38.07 -0.73
N ILE A 25 20.75 -38.23 0.49
CA ILE A 25 21.36 -39.05 1.54
C ILE A 25 21.33 -40.51 1.12
N ARG A 26 20.21 -41.01 0.58
CA ARG A 26 20.06 -42.41 0.09
C ARG A 26 21.10 -42.72 -0.97
N LYS A 27 21.28 -41.89 -1.97
CA LYS A 27 22.30 -42.06 -3.02
C LYS A 27 23.72 -42.12 -2.45
N ALA A 28 24.04 -41.29 -1.45
CA ALA A 28 25.33 -41.34 -0.79
C ALA A 28 25.51 -42.63 0.02
N THR A 29 24.46 -43.16 0.65
CA THR A 29 24.45 -44.41 1.36
C THR A 29 24.65 -45.59 0.41
N GLU A 30 23.92 -45.63 -0.71
CA GLU A 30 24.09 -46.64 -1.76
C GLU A 30 25.53 -46.66 -2.35
N ALA A 31 26.07 -45.45 -2.61
CA ALA A 31 27.47 -45.35 -3.07
C ALA A 31 28.45 -45.86 -2.02
N THR A 32 28.20 -45.65 -0.74
CA THR A 32 29.02 -46.21 0.36
C THR A 32 28.97 -47.74 0.41
N GLN A 33 27.78 -48.33 0.20
CA GLN A 33 27.61 -49.80 0.14
C GLN A 33 28.39 -50.45 -1.01
N HIS A 34 28.42 -49.80 -2.18
CA HIS A 34 29.15 -50.32 -3.35
C HIS A 34 30.68 -50.26 -3.23
N HIS A 35 31.21 -49.42 -2.33
CA HIS A 35 32.66 -49.23 -2.12
C HIS A 35 33.18 -49.90 -0.83
N ALA A 36 32.32 -50.53 -0.04
CA ALA A 36 32.71 -51.19 1.19
C ALA A 36 33.43 -52.54 0.91
N ILE A 37 34.55 -52.77 1.58
CA ILE A 37 35.35 -54.00 1.50
C ILE A 37 34.58 -55.22 2.04
N ASN A 38 33.54 -54.99 2.82
CA ASN A 38 32.63 -56.01 3.33
C ASN A 38 31.18 -55.47 3.23
N PRO A 39 30.36 -55.90 2.27
CA PRO A 39 29.04 -55.36 2.02
C PRO A 39 28.00 -55.89 3.01
N LEU A 40 28.14 -55.56 4.28
CA LEU A 40 27.01 -55.60 5.21
C LEU A 40 26.06 -54.49 4.80
N ALA A 41 24.78 -54.81 4.62
CA ALA A 41 23.78 -53.81 4.26
C ALA A 41 23.78 -52.66 5.31
N ILE A 42 24.14 -51.46 4.86
CA ILE A 42 24.03 -50.30 5.73
C ILE A 42 22.56 -50.09 5.99
N ASP A 43 22.16 -50.04 7.25
CA ASP A 43 20.81 -49.68 7.64
C ASP A 43 20.43 -48.32 7.04
N THR A 44 19.29 -48.25 6.40
CA THR A 44 18.77 -47.01 5.78
C THR A 44 17.67 -46.36 6.58
N ASP A 45 17.26 -46.95 7.71
CA ASP A 45 16.12 -46.51 8.53
C ASP A 45 16.38 -45.16 9.20
N PHE A 46 17.65 -44.72 9.31
CA PHE A 46 18.02 -43.40 9.80
C PHE A 46 17.71 -42.26 8.81
N ILE A 47 17.59 -42.54 7.51
CA ILE A 47 17.48 -41.47 6.45
C ILE A 47 16.26 -40.59 6.64
N PRO A 48 15.04 -41.12 6.88
CA PRO A 48 13.87 -40.27 7.13
C PRO A 48 14.04 -39.36 8.36
N ALA A 49 14.53 -39.96 9.47
CA ALA A 49 14.73 -39.21 10.72
C ALA A 49 15.79 -38.08 10.56
N LEU A 50 16.87 -38.38 9.83
CA LEU A 50 17.91 -37.38 9.53
C LEU A 50 17.40 -36.28 8.61
N ALA A 51 16.60 -36.62 7.59
CA ALA A 51 15.98 -35.64 6.70
C ALA A 51 14.99 -34.72 7.47
N ASP A 52 14.24 -35.29 8.43
CA ASP A 52 13.36 -34.51 9.31
C ASP A 52 14.15 -33.56 10.22
N LYS A 53 15.26 -34.05 10.80
CA LYS A 53 16.15 -33.21 11.63
C LYS A 53 16.74 -32.06 10.82
N ILE A 54 17.25 -32.34 9.63
CA ILE A 54 17.78 -31.31 8.71
C ILE A 54 16.70 -30.29 8.36
N THR A 55 15.49 -30.75 8.05
CA THR A 55 14.35 -29.88 7.75
C THR A 55 14.03 -28.96 8.95
N ALA A 56 13.96 -29.52 10.15
CA ALA A 56 13.69 -28.76 11.38
C ALA A 56 14.79 -27.70 11.68
N GLU A 57 16.07 -28.05 11.46
CA GLU A 57 17.18 -27.10 11.64
C GLU A 57 17.15 -25.98 10.57
N LEU A 58 16.85 -26.32 9.32
CA LEU A 58 16.65 -25.32 8.26
C LEU A 58 15.47 -24.40 8.59
N GLU A 59 14.36 -24.94 9.06
CA GLU A 59 13.19 -24.15 9.48
C GLU A 59 13.56 -23.23 10.64
N LYS A 60 14.31 -23.70 11.62
CA LYS A 60 14.76 -22.89 12.75
C LYS A 60 15.66 -21.73 12.33
N LEU A 61 16.55 -21.95 11.35
CA LEU A 61 17.48 -20.95 10.84
C LEU A 61 16.80 -19.94 9.91
N TYR A 62 15.84 -20.39 9.09
CA TYR A 62 15.27 -19.60 8.01
C TYR A 62 13.81 -19.18 8.26
N ALA A 63 13.05 -19.76 9.21
CA ALA A 63 11.66 -19.43 9.48
C ALA A 63 11.45 -18.00 10.03
N ARG A 64 12.50 -17.40 10.61
CA ARG A 64 12.54 -16.01 11.11
C ARG A 64 13.46 -15.11 10.27
N SER A 65 14.02 -15.64 9.19
CA SER A 65 14.94 -14.95 8.30
C SER A 65 14.24 -14.66 6.97
N GLU A 66 14.40 -13.48 6.44
CA GLU A 66 13.95 -13.14 5.07
C GLU A 66 14.79 -13.79 3.98
N ARG A 67 15.91 -14.41 4.36
CA ARG A 67 16.76 -15.13 3.43
C ARG A 67 16.20 -16.52 3.18
N LEU A 68 15.94 -16.85 1.91
CA LEU A 68 15.64 -18.20 1.51
C LEU A 68 16.89 -19.07 1.63
N ALA A 69 16.74 -20.27 2.18
CA ALA A 69 17.79 -21.26 2.11
C ALA A 69 18.12 -21.54 0.64
N ASN A 70 19.38 -21.52 0.27
CA ASN A 70 19.81 -21.93 -1.06
C ASN A 70 20.28 -23.40 -1.03
N VAL A 71 20.43 -23.98 -2.22
CA VAL A 71 20.84 -25.39 -2.36
C VAL A 71 22.19 -25.68 -1.68
N GLU A 72 23.13 -24.73 -1.65
CA GLU A 72 24.42 -24.91 -0.98
C GLU A 72 24.25 -24.98 0.54
N ASN A 73 23.45 -24.07 1.13
CA ASN A 73 23.18 -24.11 2.57
C ASN A 73 22.52 -25.42 3.01
N ILE A 74 21.61 -25.96 2.16
CA ILE A 74 20.98 -27.26 2.42
C ILE A 74 22.02 -28.39 2.37
N GLN A 75 22.92 -28.35 1.39
CA GLN A 75 23.96 -29.36 1.25
C GLN A 75 24.99 -29.31 2.38
N ASP A 76 25.36 -28.11 2.82
CA ASP A 76 26.24 -27.93 3.99
C ASP A 76 25.60 -28.52 5.26
N MET A 77 24.30 -28.28 5.44
CA MET A 77 23.55 -28.86 6.56
C MET A 77 23.48 -30.39 6.49
N VAL A 78 23.30 -30.99 5.29
CA VAL A 78 23.31 -32.44 5.11
C VAL A 78 24.68 -33.00 5.49
N GLU A 79 25.77 -32.39 5.06
CA GLU A 79 27.15 -32.81 5.43
C GLU A 79 27.36 -32.75 6.94
N GLN A 80 27.00 -31.63 7.57
CA GLN A 80 27.13 -31.47 8.99
C GLN A 80 26.33 -32.49 9.78
N GLN A 81 25.07 -32.70 9.44
CA GLN A 81 24.19 -33.60 10.16
C GLN A 81 24.56 -35.08 9.97
N LEU A 82 25.12 -35.47 8.82
CA LEU A 82 25.69 -36.81 8.62
C LEU A 82 26.90 -37.06 9.52
N VAL A 83 27.78 -36.04 9.68
CA VAL A 83 28.95 -36.15 10.58
C VAL A 83 28.50 -36.18 12.03
N GLU A 84 27.59 -35.32 12.47
CA GLU A 84 27.07 -35.29 13.83
C GLU A 84 26.33 -36.57 14.23
N ALA A 85 25.65 -37.19 13.25
CA ALA A 85 25.00 -38.51 13.46
C ALA A 85 25.95 -39.70 13.46
N GLY A 86 27.25 -39.48 13.26
CA GLY A 86 28.27 -40.56 13.26
C GLY A 86 28.40 -41.32 11.93
N HIS A 87 27.71 -40.90 10.87
CA HIS A 87 27.74 -41.55 9.56
C HIS A 87 28.92 -41.08 8.70
N PHE A 88 30.13 -41.15 9.23
CA PHE A 88 31.33 -40.53 8.65
C PHE A 88 31.65 -41.01 7.21
N GLU A 89 31.51 -42.29 6.91
CA GLU A 89 31.78 -42.82 5.56
C GLU A 89 30.72 -42.34 4.55
N ILE A 90 29.47 -42.23 4.97
CA ILE A 90 28.38 -41.70 4.13
C ILE A 90 28.61 -40.18 3.92
N ALA A 91 28.99 -39.45 4.96
CA ALA A 91 29.33 -38.03 4.87
C ALA A 91 30.49 -37.80 3.89
N ARG A 92 31.56 -38.60 4.01
CA ARG A 92 32.70 -38.54 3.10
C ARG A 92 32.30 -38.80 1.65
N ASN A 93 31.51 -39.82 1.40
CA ASN A 93 31.03 -40.11 0.05
C ASN A 93 30.09 -39.05 -0.48
N TYR A 94 29.26 -38.42 0.38
CA TYR A 94 28.42 -37.30 0.03
C TYR A 94 29.27 -36.08 -0.38
N ILE A 95 30.29 -35.72 0.38
CA ILE A 95 31.23 -34.62 0.09
C ILE A 95 31.98 -34.90 -1.23
N LEU A 96 32.48 -36.11 -1.43
CA LEU A 96 33.17 -36.49 -2.68
C LEU A 96 32.21 -36.43 -3.88
N TYR A 97 30.98 -36.92 -3.73
CA TYR A 97 29.95 -36.82 -4.76
C TYR A 97 29.65 -35.37 -5.11
N ARG A 98 29.51 -34.52 -4.11
CA ARG A 98 29.28 -33.08 -4.28
C ARG A 98 30.45 -32.41 -5.01
N ALA A 99 31.69 -32.71 -4.60
CA ALA A 99 32.89 -32.19 -5.23
C ALA A 99 33.02 -32.61 -6.68
N ASN A 100 32.80 -33.91 -6.97
CA ASN A 100 32.81 -34.45 -8.33
C ASN A 100 31.75 -33.80 -9.22
N HIS A 101 30.52 -33.65 -8.70
CA HIS A 101 29.46 -32.94 -9.42
C HIS A 101 29.73 -31.45 -9.61
N ALA A 102 30.40 -30.79 -8.67
CA ALA A 102 30.86 -29.39 -8.83
C ALA A 102 31.94 -29.32 -9.93
N GLN A 103 32.87 -30.22 -9.95
CA GLN A 103 33.93 -30.32 -11.02
C GLN A 103 33.30 -30.61 -12.38
N GLN A 104 32.38 -31.59 -12.47
CA GLN A 104 31.67 -31.90 -13.71
C GLN A 104 30.85 -30.70 -14.21
N ARG A 105 30.18 -29.95 -13.30
CA ARG A 105 29.50 -28.70 -13.68
C ARG A 105 30.47 -27.63 -14.18
N ALA A 106 31.62 -27.49 -13.53
CA ALA A 106 32.65 -26.56 -13.96
C ALA A 106 33.19 -26.94 -15.34
N GLN A 107 33.45 -28.23 -15.57
CA GLN A 107 33.92 -28.72 -16.86
C GLN A 107 32.88 -28.54 -17.97
N ARG A 108 31.59 -28.91 -17.69
CA ARG A 108 30.47 -28.62 -18.62
C ARG A 108 30.36 -27.13 -18.92
N ARG A 109 30.59 -26.29 -17.92
CA ARG A 109 30.54 -24.85 -18.10
C ARG A 109 31.66 -24.34 -19.02
N ILE A 110 32.87 -24.88 -18.89
CA ILE A 110 33.97 -24.57 -19.80
C ILE A 110 33.63 -25.02 -21.22
N GLU A 111 33.07 -26.23 -21.39
CA GLU A 111 32.64 -26.75 -22.70
C GLU A 111 31.52 -25.92 -23.31
N GLU A 112 30.56 -25.44 -22.50
CA GLU A 112 29.50 -24.53 -22.95
C GLU A 112 30.06 -23.19 -23.39
N LEU A 113 31.00 -22.59 -22.65
CA LEU A 113 31.68 -21.37 -23.03
C LEU A 113 32.47 -21.55 -24.35
N GLN A 114 33.16 -22.70 -24.53
CA GLN A 114 33.84 -23.00 -25.81
C GLN A 114 32.83 -23.17 -26.96
N LYS A 115 31.64 -23.73 -26.71
CA LYS A 115 30.57 -23.82 -27.71
C LYS A 115 30.02 -22.44 -28.08
N ILE A 116 29.93 -21.52 -27.12
CA ILE A 116 29.55 -20.14 -27.38
C ILE A 116 30.55 -19.48 -28.33
N ASP A 117 31.82 -19.53 -27.99
CA ASP A 117 32.88 -18.91 -28.77
C ASP A 117 33.01 -19.51 -30.19
N LYS A 118 32.64 -20.79 -30.36
CA LYS A 118 32.62 -21.45 -31.66
C LYS A 118 31.25 -21.37 -32.38
N ASN A 119 30.26 -20.62 -31.85
CA ASN A 119 28.89 -20.52 -32.37
C ASN A 119 28.18 -21.88 -32.55
N LEU A 120 28.45 -22.81 -31.66
CA LEU A 120 27.91 -24.20 -31.74
C LEU A 120 26.66 -24.40 -30.85
N LEU A 121 26.28 -23.39 -30.04
CA LEU A 121 25.07 -23.48 -29.19
C LEU A 121 23.79 -23.52 -30.00
N ARG A 122 22.83 -24.28 -29.55
CA ARG A 122 21.48 -24.36 -30.13
C ARG A 122 20.46 -23.64 -29.25
N VAL A 123 19.44 -23.09 -29.90
CA VAL A 123 18.31 -22.44 -29.26
C VAL A 123 17.04 -23.18 -29.66
N GLN A 124 16.24 -23.55 -28.68
CA GLN A 124 14.91 -24.10 -28.88
C GLN A 124 13.90 -22.97 -28.99
N LYS A 125 13.25 -22.86 -30.14
CA LYS A 125 12.17 -21.92 -30.36
C LYS A 125 10.89 -22.34 -29.66
N ARG A 126 9.98 -21.41 -29.50
CA ARG A 126 8.67 -21.65 -28.89
C ARG A 126 7.76 -22.60 -29.72
N ASP A 127 8.01 -22.77 -31.00
CA ASP A 127 7.36 -23.74 -31.89
C ASP A 127 7.98 -25.15 -31.84
N GLY A 128 8.98 -25.36 -30.98
CA GLY A 128 9.71 -26.61 -30.81
C GLY A 128 10.88 -26.80 -31.78
N THR A 129 11.03 -25.96 -32.76
CA THR A 129 12.18 -26.00 -33.69
C THR A 129 13.49 -25.59 -33.01
N SER A 130 14.62 -26.10 -33.48
CA SER A 130 15.95 -25.78 -32.97
C SER A 130 16.79 -25.11 -34.05
N GLU A 131 17.42 -23.99 -33.70
CA GLU A 131 18.34 -23.28 -34.57
C GLU A 131 19.66 -22.96 -33.84
N PRO A 132 20.75 -22.68 -34.57
CA PRO A 132 21.98 -22.17 -33.95
C PRO A 132 21.73 -20.84 -33.24
N PHE A 133 22.39 -20.64 -32.09
CA PHE A 133 22.37 -19.35 -31.39
C PHE A 133 23.05 -18.29 -32.26
N GLN A 134 22.39 -17.18 -32.49
CA GLN A 134 22.85 -16.06 -33.32
C GLN A 134 22.96 -14.81 -32.45
N PRO A 135 24.16 -14.37 -32.02
CA PRO A 135 24.35 -13.14 -31.23
C PRO A 135 23.75 -11.90 -31.89
N GLU A 136 23.74 -11.82 -33.23
CA GLU A 136 23.19 -10.68 -33.97
C GLU A 136 21.66 -10.49 -33.76
N LYS A 137 20.92 -11.59 -33.62
CA LYS A 137 19.49 -11.49 -33.27
C LYS A 137 19.29 -10.91 -31.88
N LEU A 138 20.18 -11.25 -30.96
CA LEU A 138 20.19 -10.70 -29.61
C LEU A 138 20.57 -9.21 -29.63
N LYS A 139 21.61 -8.88 -30.37
CA LYS A 139 22.10 -7.50 -30.57
C LYS A 139 21.00 -6.59 -31.09
N HIS A 140 20.23 -7.07 -32.08
CA HIS A 140 19.11 -6.31 -32.61
C HIS A 140 17.99 -6.08 -31.57
N ALA A 141 17.64 -7.10 -30.78
CA ALA A 141 16.62 -6.95 -29.74
C ALA A 141 17.08 -6.00 -28.62
N VAL A 142 18.37 -6.06 -28.24
CA VAL A 142 18.94 -5.14 -27.24
C VAL A 142 19.04 -3.73 -27.81
N ALA A 143 19.44 -3.55 -29.06
CA ALA A 143 19.49 -2.22 -29.69
C ALA A 143 18.12 -1.51 -29.68
N LEU A 144 17.04 -2.25 -29.93
CA LEU A 144 15.69 -1.70 -29.80
C LEU A 144 15.34 -1.33 -28.35
N ALA A 145 15.77 -2.15 -27.39
CA ALA A 145 15.51 -1.90 -25.98
C ALA A 145 16.40 -0.78 -25.40
N SER A 146 17.61 -0.60 -25.91
CA SER A 146 18.55 0.45 -25.50
C SER A 146 18.44 1.73 -26.33
N ALA A 147 17.44 1.87 -27.19
CA ALA A 147 17.24 3.07 -28.00
C ALA A 147 17.29 4.35 -27.15
N ASN A 148 18.13 5.31 -27.54
CA ASN A 148 18.51 6.53 -26.80
C ASN A 148 19.29 6.30 -25.48
N LEU A 149 19.74 5.08 -25.20
CA LEU A 149 20.54 4.69 -24.02
C LEU A 149 21.82 3.91 -24.41
N GLU A 150 22.17 3.88 -25.70
CA GLU A 150 23.24 3.03 -26.24
C GLU A 150 24.60 3.30 -25.57
N GLN A 151 24.88 4.57 -25.25
CA GLN A 151 26.11 4.95 -24.58
C GLN A 151 26.14 4.53 -23.11
N ALA A 152 24.99 4.65 -22.43
CA ALA A 152 24.85 4.26 -21.02
C ALA A 152 24.73 2.74 -20.87
N CYS A 153 24.10 2.06 -21.84
CA CYS A 153 23.82 0.62 -21.80
C CYS A 153 24.36 -0.09 -23.05
N PRO A 154 25.69 -0.18 -23.20
CA PRO A 154 26.27 -0.80 -24.38
C PRO A 154 26.02 -2.31 -24.43
N PHE A 155 25.75 -2.82 -25.63
CA PHE A 155 25.44 -4.25 -25.84
C PHE A 155 26.56 -5.15 -25.34
N GLU A 156 27.79 -4.80 -25.52
CA GLU A 156 28.95 -5.61 -25.17
C GLU A 156 29.00 -5.88 -23.66
N GLN A 157 28.70 -4.88 -22.83
CA GLN A 157 28.66 -5.04 -21.37
C GLN A 157 27.53 -6.01 -20.94
N LEU A 158 26.36 -5.87 -21.54
CA LEU A 158 25.22 -6.75 -21.28
C LEU A 158 25.53 -8.17 -21.77
N TYR A 159 26.12 -8.31 -22.95
CA TYR A 159 26.41 -9.62 -23.55
C TYR A 159 27.41 -10.41 -22.72
N GLU A 160 28.49 -9.78 -22.24
CA GLU A 160 29.44 -10.44 -21.34
C GLU A 160 28.79 -10.96 -20.06
N ARG A 161 27.85 -10.19 -19.45
CA ARG A 161 27.13 -10.64 -18.29
C ARG A 161 26.14 -11.76 -18.62
N PHE A 162 25.42 -11.63 -19.73
CA PHE A 162 24.46 -12.60 -20.24
C PHE A 162 25.10 -13.94 -20.62
N LYS A 163 26.26 -13.96 -21.26
CA LYS A 163 27.02 -15.16 -21.62
C LYS A 163 27.14 -16.17 -20.48
N LEU A 164 27.29 -15.66 -19.25
CA LEU A 164 27.39 -16.48 -18.05
C LEU A 164 26.14 -17.33 -17.78
N SER A 165 25.03 -17.05 -18.41
CA SER A 165 23.73 -17.74 -18.24
C SER A 165 23.36 -18.64 -19.43
N LEU A 166 24.17 -18.65 -20.51
CA LEU A 166 23.88 -19.47 -21.68
C LEU A 166 24.18 -20.95 -21.42
N VAL A 167 23.29 -21.81 -21.91
CA VAL A 167 23.42 -23.26 -21.91
C VAL A 167 22.94 -23.80 -23.25
N ASP A 168 23.43 -25.00 -23.64
CA ASP A 168 22.99 -25.60 -24.89
C ASP A 168 21.51 -25.98 -24.86
N ASN A 169 20.82 -25.85 -26.00
CA ASN A 169 19.36 -26.00 -26.12
C ASN A 169 18.53 -25.07 -25.23
N ILE A 170 19.06 -23.88 -24.92
CA ILE A 170 18.34 -22.84 -24.18
C ILE A 170 17.10 -22.42 -24.97
N THR A 171 15.96 -22.23 -24.27
CA THR A 171 14.75 -21.75 -24.91
C THR A 171 14.79 -20.23 -25.12
N THR A 172 14.09 -19.73 -26.14
CA THR A 172 13.94 -18.28 -26.37
C THR A 172 13.31 -17.55 -25.17
N ALA A 173 12.43 -18.21 -24.40
CA ALA A 173 11.86 -17.68 -23.15
C ALA A 173 12.94 -17.53 -22.06
N GLN A 174 13.81 -18.51 -21.90
CA GLN A 174 14.94 -18.45 -20.96
C GLN A 174 15.95 -17.38 -21.37
N ILE A 175 16.23 -17.23 -22.67
CA ILE A 175 17.08 -16.14 -23.18
C ILE A 175 16.55 -14.79 -22.74
N MET A 176 15.27 -14.51 -22.97
CA MET A 176 14.66 -13.23 -22.57
C MET A 176 14.67 -13.04 -21.06
N LYS A 177 14.40 -14.08 -20.27
CA LYS A 177 14.49 -14.04 -18.80
C LYS A 177 15.90 -13.76 -18.32
N ASN A 178 16.90 -14.46 -18.86
CA ASN A 178 18.31 -14.32 -18.49
C ASN A 178 18.88 -12.97 -18.93
N LEU A 179 18.43 -12.45 -20.07
CA LEU A 179 18.84 -11.13 -20.56
C LEU A 179 18.34 -10.01 -19.62
N ARG A 180 17.05 -10.08 -19.21
CA ARG A 180 16.51 -9.15 -18.20
C ARG A 180 17.26 -9.25 -16.87
N LYS A 181 17.59 -10.45 -16.42
CA LYS A 181 18.39 -10.66 -15.22
C LYS A 181 19.78 -10.04 -15.35
N ALA A 182 20.44 -10.23 -16.49
CA ALA A 182 21.75 -9.61 -16.74
C ALA A 182 21.68 -8.08 -16.69
N CYS A 183 20.60 -7.47 -17.22
CA CYS A 183 20.38 -6.02 -17.05
C CYS A 183 20.25 -5.63 -15.57
N LEU A 184 19.45 -6.37 -14.79
CA LEU A 184 19.25 -6.08 -13.37
C LEU A 184 20.56 -6.24 -12.57
N ASP A 185 21.40 -7.22 -12.93
CA ASP A 185 22.71 -7.42 -12.31
C ASP A 185 23.72 -6.28 -12.62
N LEU A 186 23.48 -5.50 -13.66
CA LEU A 186 24.32 -4.37 -14.08
C LEU A 186 23.86 -3.02 -13.49
N ILE A 187 22.70 -2.98 -12.83
CA ILE A 187 22.21 -1.75 -12.19
C ILE A 187 23.20 -1.34 -11.09
N SER A 188 23.58 -0.08 -11.11
CA SER A 188 24.43 0.53 -10.08
C SER A 188 24.07 2.00 -9.88
N VAL A 189 24.60 2.61 -8.82
CA VAL A 189 24.43 4.06 -8.57
C VAL A 189 24.93 4.91 -9.74
N ASN A 190 25.95 4.43 -10.47
CA ASN A 190 26.52 5.13 -11.62
C ASN A 190 25.71 4.91 -12.90
N ASN A 191 24.89 3.87 -12.96
CA ASN A 191 24.09 3.56 -14.12
C ASN A 191 22.83 2.80 -13.75
N ILE A 192 21.74 3.54 -13.54
CA ILE A 192 20.41 2.99 -13.26
C ILE A 192 19.64 2.60 -14.53
N HIS A 193 20.09 3.07 -15.72
CA HIS A 193 19.36 2.90 -16.98
C HIS A 193 19.21 1.44 -17.43
N TRP A 194 19.97 0.53 -16.84
CA TRP A 194 19.74 -0.90 -17.06
C TRP A 194 18.34 -1.37 -16.62
N GLN A 195 17.69 -0.66 -15.68
CA GLN A 195 16.28 -0.95 -15.34
C GLN A 195 15.32 -0.59 -16.48
N ASP A 196 15.61 0.47 -17.25
CA ASP A 196 14.81 0.88 -18.41
C ASP A 196 14.95 -0.17 -19.52
N VAL A 197 16.19 -0.59 -19.83
CA VAL A 197 16.45 -1.65 -20.82
C VAL A 197 15.78 -2.96 -20.41
N ALA A 198 15.83 -3.35 -19.14
CA ALA A 198 15.15 -4.54 -18.62
C ALA A 198 13.62 -4.42 -18.74
N GLY A 199 13.05 -3.25 -18.49
CA GLY A 199 11.62 -2.96 -18.65
C GLY A 199 11.18 -3.07 -20.11
N ARG A 200 11.92 -2.46 -21.03
CA ARG A 200 11.65 -2.51 -22.47
C ARG A 200 11.76 -3.94 -23.02
N LEU A 201 12.77 -4.71 -22.60
CA LEU A 201 12.88 -6.14 -22.95
C LEU A 201 11.69 -6.96 -22.41
N TYR A 202 11.19 -6.62 -21.23
CA TYR A 202 10.00 -7.27 -20.65
C TYR A 202 8.75 -6.93 -21.47
N THR A 203 8.54 -5.67 -21.77
CA THR A 203 7.45 -5.19 -22.65
C THR A 203 7.46 -5.89 -24.02
N MET A 204 8.64 -6.02 -24.64
CA MET A 204 8.78 -6.76 -25.90
C MET A 204 8.40 -8.23 -25.78
N ASP A 205 8.68 -8.87 -24.65
CA ASP A 205 8.30 -10.26 -24.39
C ASP A 205 6.77 -10.40 -24.19
N LEU A 206 6.14 -9.46 -23.47
CA LEU A 206 4.69 -9.36 -23.35
C LEU A 206 4.01 -9.18 -24.73
N TYR A 207 4.55 -8.30 -25.55
CA TYR A 207 4.04 -8.08 -26.92
C TYR A 207 4.09 -9.36 -27.77
N LYS A 208 5.24 -10.05 -27.75
CA LYS A 208 5.38 -11.34 -28.47
C LYS A 208 4.41 -12.40 -27.99
N ALA A 209 4.16 -12.44 -26.68
CA ALA A 209 3.19 -13.36 -26.08
C ALA A 209 1.76 -12.99 -26.50
N ALA A 210 1.38 -11.70 -26.39
CA ALA A 210 0.07 -11.22 -26.80
C ALA A 210 -0.20 -11.44 -28.29
N CYS A 211 0.78 -11.13 -29.16
CA CYS A 211 0.68 -11.37 -30.59
C CYS A 211 0.37 -12.83 -30.92
N ARG A 212 1.10 -13.75 -30.30
CA ARG A 212 0.88 -15.19 -30.48
C ARG A 212 -0.50 -15.62 -30.03
N ASN A 213 -0.92 -15.21 -28.81
CA ASN A 213 -2.19 -15.62 -28.23
C ASN A 213 -3.40 -14.98 -28.94
N ARG A 214 -3.17 -13.85 -29.62
CA ARG A 214 -4.19 -13.12 -30.39
C ARG A 214 -4.08 -13.34 -31.89
N LYS A 215 -3.06 -14.07 -32.36
CA LYS A 215 -2.75 -14.31 -33.80
C LYS A 215 -2.55 -13.01 -34.59
N LEU A 216 -1.78 -12.08 -34.02
CA LEU A 216 -1.46 -10.78 -34.61
C LEU A 216 0.04 -10.67 -34.91
N SER A 217 0.43 -9.80 -35.83
CA SER A 217 1.81 -9.33 -35.98
C SER A 217 2.12 -8.21 -34.98
N LEU A 218 3.40 -7.94 -34.74
CA LEU A 218 3.83 -6.85 -33.87
C LEU A 218 3.37 -5.46 -34.34
N GLY A 219 3.23 -5.27 -35.65
CA GLY A 219 2.74 -4.02 -36.22
C GLY A 219 1.24 -3.77 -36.02
N GLU A 220 0.49 -4.83 -35.71
CA GLU A 220 -0.97 -4.74 -35.54
C GLU A 220 -1.39 -4.56 -34.08
N ILE A 221 -0.51 -4.77 -33.11
CA ILE A 221 -0.87 -5.01 -31.71
C ILE A 221 -1.71 -3.89 -31.07
N TYR A 222 -1.48 -2.64 -31.41
CA TYR A 222 -2.24 -1.48 -30.93
C TYR A 222 -3.01 -0.76 -32.01
N THR A 223 -3.31 -1.43 -33.14
CA THR A 223 -4.23 -0.83 -34.11
C THR A 223 -5.63 -0.75 -33.51
N PRO A 224 -6.45 0.23 -33.92
CA PRO A 224 -7.84 0.36 -33.46
C PRO A 224 -8.65 -0.92 -33.62
N ARG A 225 -8.44 -1.67 -34.69
CA ARG A 225 -9.11 -2.97 -34.94
C ARG A 225 -8.66 -4.04 -33.97
N ALA A 226 -7.36 -4.12 -33.69
CA ALA A 226 -6.83 -5.09 -32.75
C ALA A 226 -7.28 -4.79 -31.31
N PHE A 227 -7.32 -3.52 -30.90
CA PHE A 227 -7.89 -3.10 -29.62
C PHE A 227 -9.36 -3.49 -29.52
N LYS A 228 -10.19 -3.15 -30.51
CA LYS A 228 -11.60 -3.51 -30.50
C LYS A 228 -11.81 -5.01 -30.41
N ALA A 229 -11.09 -5.80 -31.20
CA ALA A 229 -11.19 -7.26 -31.17
C ALA A 229 -10.82 -7.86 -29.80
N HIS A 230 -9.79 -7.30 -29.14
CA HIS A 230 -9.41 -7.67 -27.77
C HIS A 230 -10.48 -7.28 -26.77
N PHE A 231 -10.99 -6.06 -26.85
CA PHE A 231 -12.05 -5.52 -26.00
C PHE A 231 -13.33 -6.37 -26.07
N ASP A 232 -13.80 -6.66 -27.30
CA ASP A 232 -14.97 -7.52 -27.53
C ASP A 232 -14.75 -8.94 -26.97
N HIS A 233 -13.57 -9.52 -27.19
CA HIS A 233 -13.23 -10.83 -26.63
C HIS A 233 -13.28 -10.85 -25.10
N TYR A 234 -12.81 -9.78 -24.44
CA TYR A 234 -12.81 -9.71 -22.97
C TYR A 234 -14.22 -9.48 -22.42
N ILE A 235 -15.10 -8.78 -23.11
CA ILE A 235 -16.52 -8.71 -22.75
C ILE A 235 -17.19 -10.08 -22.94
N GLN A 236 -16.99 -10.75 -24.07
CA GLN A 236 -17.56 -12.08 -24.35
C GLN A 236 -17.13 -13.14 -23.35
N THR A 237 -15.88 -13.08 -22.86
CA THR A 237 -15.35 -14.00 -21.87
C THR A 237 -15.61 -13.57 -20.42
N GLY A 238 -16.38 -12.48 -20.20
CA GLY A 238 -16.75 -11.96 -18.89
C GLY A 238 -15.60 -11.34 -18.11
N ARG A 239 -14.49 -10.97 -18.77
CA ARG A 239 -13.34 -10.29 -18.14
C ARG A 239 -13.60 -8.81 -17.99
N TYR A 240 -14.15 -8.18 -19.03
CA TYR A 240 -14.65 -6.81 -18.97
C TYR A 240 -16.15 -6.81 -18.72
N SER A 241 -16.65 -5.71 -18.16
CA SER A 241 -18.09 -5.54 -17.94
C SER A 241 -18.82 -5.49 -19.28
N LYS A 242 -19.94 -6.20 -19.34
CA LYS A 242 -20.85 -6.13 -20.48
C LYS A 242 -21.53 -4.77 -20.61
N ASP A 243 -21.58 -3.99 -19.53
CA ASP A 243 -22.23 -2.68 -19.48
C ASP A 243 -21.57 -1.66 -20.43
N PHE A 244 -20.33 -1.90 -20.85
CA PHE A 244 -19.67 -1.05 -21.84
C PHE A 244 -20.50 -0.86 -23.12
N TYR A 245 -21.21 -1.88 -23.61
CA TYR A 245 -22.02 -1.79 -24.82
C TYR A 245 -23.31 -0.97 -24.63
N GLU A 246 -23.71 -0.67 -23.40
CA GLU A 246 -24.82 0.24 -23.12
C GLU A 246 -24.42 1.70 -23.31
N TYR A 247 -23.11 1.99 -23.16
CA TYR A 247 -22.58 3.36 -23.15
C TYR A 247 -21.75 3.71 -24.40
N TYR A 248 -21.14 2.71 -25.05
CA TYR A 248 -20.21 2.90 -26.17
C TYR A 248 -20.62 2.09 -27.40
N SER A 249 -20.65 2.77 -28.55
CA SER A 249 -20.81 2.10 -29.83
C SER A 249 -19.53 1.40 -30.29
N ALA A 250 -19.62 0.55 -31.29
CA ALA A 250 -18.45 -0.07 -31.92
C ALA A 250 -17.46 0.96 -32.50
N GLU A 251 -17.98 2.09 -33.01
CA GLU A 251 -17.17 3.20 -33.54
C GLU A 251 -16.44 3.93 -32.41
N ASP A 252 -17.08 4.12 -31.26
CA ASP A 252 -16.44 4.73 -30.07
C ASP A 252 -15.25 3.90 -29.59
N ILE A 253 -15.38 2.57 -29.55
CA ILE A 253 -14.27 1.68 -29.17
C ILE A 253 -13.15 1.70 -30.19
N LEU A 254 -13.47 1.73 -31.50
CA LEU A 254 -12.46 1.90 -32.56
C LEU A 254 -11.72 3.23 -32.38
N LYS A 255 -12.47 4.32 -32.14
CA LYS A 255 -11.88 5.64 -31.90
C LYS A 255 -11.02 5.68 -30.64
N ALA A 256 -11.45 5.05 -29.54
CA ALA A 256 -10.63 4.90 -28.34
C ALA A 256 -9.33 4.15 -28.64
N GLY A 257 -9.38 3.11 -29.45
CA GLY A 257 -8.19 2.39 -29.92
C GLY A 257 -7.19 3.25 -30.71
N SER A 258 -7.67 4.32 -31.37
CA SER A 258 -6.77 5.27 -32.06
C SER A 258 -6.02 6.22 -31.14
N TYR A 259 -6.39 6.31 -29.87
CA TYR A 259 -5.70 7.12 -28.85
C TYR A 259 -4.55 6.38 -28.17
N LEU A 260 -4.42 5.06 -28.39
CA LEU A 260 -3.38 4.25 -27.76
C LEU A 260 -1.99 4.67 -28.24
N ASP A 261 -1.13 4.96 -27.29
CA ASP A 261 0.25 5.37 -27.54
C ASP A 261 1.21 4.27 -27.05
N LYS A 262 1.68 3.45 -27.99
CA LYS A 262 2.59 2.33 -27.69
C LYS A 262 3.95 2.77 -27.14
N GLU A 263 4.38 3.99 -27.46
CA GLU A 263 5.69 4.48 -27.02
C GLU A 263 5.74 4.65 -25.48
N ARG A 264 4.59 4.86 -24.83
CA ARG A 264 4.51 4.94 -23.37
C ARG A 264 4.90 3.63 -22.69
N ASP A 265 4.64 2.48 -23.28
CA ASP A 265 5.04 1.18 -22.73
C ASP A 265 6.58 1.06 -22.62
N PHE A 266 7.32 1.78 -23.47
CA PHE A 266 8.78 1.80 -23.43
C PHE A 266 9.36 2.84 -22.46
N THR A 267 8.52 3.62 -21.79
CA THR A 267 8.93 4.49 -20.68
C THR A 267 8.88 3.79 -19.32
N TYR A 268 8.29 2.59 -19.24
CA TYR A 268 8.09 1.87 -17.99
C TYR A 268 9.34 1.08 -17.61
N ILE A 269 9.81 1.28 -16.38
CA ILE A 269 10.94 0.54 -15.81
C ILE A 269 10.55 -0.92 -15.50
N TYR A 270 11.54 -1.76 -15.27
CA TYR A 270 11.34 -3.20 -15.03
C TYR A 270 10.31 -3.50 -13.92
N SER A 271 10.39 -2.83 -12.77
CA SER A 271 9.47 -3.03 -11.64
C SER A 271 8.01 -2.68 -12.00
N THR A 272 7.81 -1.63 -12.79
CA THR A 272 6.48 -1.25 -13.30
C THR A 272 5.89 -2.32 -14.23
N VAL A 273 6.66 -2.79 -15.22
CA VAL A 273 6.19 -3.83 -16.14
C VAL A 273 5.93 -5.15 -15.40
N LEU A 274 6.78 -5.49 -14.41
CA LEU A 274 6.58 -6.66 -13.56
C LEU A 274 5.28 -6.54 -12.74
N ALA A 275 4.99 -5.35 -12.19
CA ALA A 275 3.75 -5.10 -11.46
C ALA A 275 2.52 -5.27 -12.36
N PHE A 276 2.58 -4.77 -13.60
CA PHE A 276 1.52 -4.99 -14.58
C PHE A 276 1.30 -6.47 -14.84
N ASP A 277 2.33 -7.20 -15.25
CA ASP A 277 2.23 -8.63 -15.62
C ASP A 277 1.73 -9.51 -14.45
N ARG A 278 2.16 -9.21 -13.24
CA ARG A 278 1.88 -10.04 -12.07
C ARG A 278 0.57 -9.71 -11.37
N ARG A 279 0.09 -8.49 -11.47
CA ARG A 279 -1.00 -8.01 -10.64
C ARG A 279 -2.14 -7.32 -11.38
N TYR A 280 -1.85 -6.44 -12.34
CA TYR A 280 -2.85 -5.51 -12.85
C TYR A 280 -3.46 -5.90 -14.19
N LEU A 281 -2.71 -6.58 -15.05
CA LEU A 281 -3.23 -7.08 -16.33
C LEU A 281 -4.12 -8.31 -16.09
N LEU A 282 -5.29 -8.31 -16.73
CA LEU A 282 -6.25 -9.41 -16.65
C LEU A 282 -5.84 -10.56 -17.61
N ASN A 283 -4.76 -11.25 -17.27
CA ASN A 283 -4.21 -12.35 -18.06
C ASN A 283 -4.47 -13.71 -17.39
N PRO A 284 -5.67 -14.33 -17.58
CA PRO A 284 -6.02 -15.59 -16.94
C PRO A 284 -5.08 -16.71 -17.35
N ASN A 285 -4.82 -17.62 -16.42
CA ASN A 285 -3.94 -18.79 -16.65
C ASN A 285 -2.55 -18.42 -17.16
N LYS A 286 -2.06 -17.21 -16.90
CA LYS A 286 -0.80 -16.65 -17.43
C LYS A 286 -0.76 -16.56 -18.96
N GLU A 287 -1.90 -16.56 -19.61
CA GLU A 287 -2.03 -16.31 -21.04
C GLU A 287 -2.05 -14.80 -21.29
N VAL A 288 -0.91 -14.22 -21.65
CA VAL A 288 -0.79 -12.79 -21.91
C VAL A 288 -1.63 -12.41 -23.13
N ARG A 289 -2.64 -11.58 -22.89
CA ARG A 289 -3.51 -10.99 -23.94
C ARG A 289 -3.64 -9.50 -23.78
N GLU A 290 -4.01 -9.03 -22.56
CA GLU A 290 -4.13 -7.61 -22.24
C GLU A 290 -2.75 -7.00 -22.06
N LEU A 291 -2.57 -5.80 -22.59
CA LEU A 291 -1.33 -5.02 -22.52
C LEU A 291 -1.57 -3.69 -21.78
N PRO A 292 -0.52 -3.00 -21.27
CA PRO A 292 -0.68 -1.86 -20.38
C PRO A 292 -1.54 -0.72 -20.96
N GLN A 293 -1.35 -0.35 -22.22
CA GLN A 293 -2.14 0.73 -22.82
C GLN A 293 -3.62 0.35 -23.00
N GLU A 294 -3.91 -0.93 -23.27
CA GLU A 294 -5.27 -1.45 -23.36
C GLU A 294 -5.97 -1.45 -22.01
N MET A 295 -5.23 -1.83 -20.96
CA MET A 295 -5.68 -1.75 -19.56
C MET A 295 -6.07 -0.32 -19.19
N TYR A 296 -5.18 0.64 -19.40
CA TYR A 296 -5.44 2.04 -19.06
C TYR A 296 -6.61 2.62 -19.85
N MET A 297 -6.72 2.29 -21.15
CA MET A 297 -7.85 2.75 -21.96
C MET A 297 -9.18 2.13 -21.51
N ALA A 298 -9.22 0.85 -21.19
CA ALA A 298 -10.43 0.20 -20.71
C ALA A 298 -10.86 0.78 -19.34
N ILE A 299 -9.91 1.06 -18.43
CA ILE A 299 -10.18 1.76 -17.17
C ILE A 299 -10.72 3.18 -17.45
N ALA A 300 -10.11 3.91 -18.35
CA ALA A 300 -10.52 5.26 -18.70
C ALA A 300 -11.94 5.32 -19.31
N LEU A 301 -12.27 4.38 -20.19
CA LEU A 301 -13.61 4.23 -20.74
C LEU A 301 -14.63 3.94 -19.63
N PHE A 302 -14.32 3.05 -18.71
CA PHE A 302 -15.20 2.75 -17.59
C PHE A 302 -15.43 3.99 -16.69
N LEU A 303 -14.36 4.68 -16.33
CA LEU A 303 -14.45 5.86 -15.46
C LEU A 303 -15.13 7.07 -16.14
N ALA A 304 -15.23 7.08 -17.46
CA ALA A 304 -15.93 8.12 -18.20
C ALA A 304 -17.42 7.83 -18.44
N ILE A 305 -17.94 6.67 -18.01
CA ILE A 305 -19.37 6.30 -18.20
C ILE A 305 -20.35 7.38 -17.70
N PRO A 306 -20.17 8.02 -16.53
CA PRO A 306 -21.10 9.03 -16.04
C PRO A 306 -21.13 10.33 -16.83
N GLU A 307 -20.21 10.52 -17.75
CA GLU A 307 -20.15 11.73 -18.57
C GLU A 307 -21.26 11.78 -19.64
N PRO A 308 -21.71 12.98 -20.02
CA PRO A 308 -22.59 13.16 -21.18
C PRO A 308 -21.99 12.50 -22.44
N LYS A 309 -22.83 11.88 -23.24
CA LYS A 309 -22.40 11.08 -24.41
C LYS A 309 -21.41 11.83 -25.30
N GLU A 310 -21.64 13.14 -25.52
CA GLU A 310 -20.85 13.99 -26.41
C GLU A 310 -19.45 14.25 -25.87
N LYS A 311 -19.27 14.25 -24.54
CA LYS A 311 -17.99 14.53 -23.87
C LYS A 311 -17.26 13.25 -23.45
N ARG A 312 -17.97 12.11 -23.38
CA ARG A 312 -17.50 10.86 -22.75
C ARG A 312 -16.17 10.36 -23.30
N LEU A 313 -16.04 10.30 -24.62
CA LEU A 313 -14.80 9.84 -25.28
C LEU A 313 -13.62 10.79 -25.04
N GLU A 314 -13.87 12.09 -25.01
CA GLU A 314 -12.82 13.06 -24.74
C GLU A 314 -12.35 12.97 -23.30
N VAL A 315 -13.28 12.83 -22.34
CA VAL A 315 -12.92 12.61 -20.93
C VAL A 315 -12.17 11.28 -20.77
N ALA A 316 -12.60 10.22 -21.43
CA ALA A 316 -11.86 8.95 -21.45
C ALA A 316 -10.43 9.13 -21.99
N ARG A 317 -10.23 9.91 -23.04
CA ARG A 317 -8.91 10.23 -23.58
C ARG A 317 -8.06 10.99 -22.56
N GLN A 318 -8.61 11.99 -21.85
CA GLN A 318 -7.92 12.76 -20.83
C GLN A 318 -7.49 11.87 -19.66
N ILE A 319 -8.37 10.99 -19.16
CA ILE A 319 -8.07 10.01 -18.11
C ILE A 319 -6.97 9.07 -18.56
N TYR A 320 -7.07 8.52 -19.77
CA TYR A 320 -6.05 7.66 -20.35
C TYR A 320 -4.69 8.35 -20.42
N VAL A 321 -4.65 9.59 -20.93
CA VAL A 321 -3.40 10.37 -21.01
C VAL A 321 -2.80 10.59 -19.63
N ALA A 322 -3.59 11.05 -18.64
CA ALA A 322 -3.12 11.35 -17.30
C ALA A 322 -2.55 10.10 -16.60
N THR A 323 -3.21 8.95 -16.75
CA THR A 323 -2.81 7.71 -16.06
C THR A 323 -1.68 6.97 -16.76
N SER A 324 -1.75 6.79 -18.09
CA SER A 324 -0.74 6.05 -18.86
C SER A 324 0.59 6.82 -18.99
N SER A 325 0.58 8.16 -18.88
CA SER A 325 1.79 8.98 -18.79
C SER A 325 2.40 9.02 -17.38
N GLN A 326 1.79 8.31 -16.42
CA GLN A 326 2.22 8.25 -15.01
C GLN A 326 2.18 9.61 -14.29
N LYS A 327 1.35 10.54 -14.73
CA LYS A 327 1.08 11.82 -14.07
C LYS A 327 0.06 11.68 -12.94
N LEU A 328 -0.94 10.80 -13.14
CA LEU A 328 -1.98 10.47 -12.18
C LEU A 328 -1.94 8.97 -11.86
N SER A 329 -1.90 8.64 -10.59
CA SER A 329 -1.98 7.27 -10.07
C SER A 329 -3.37 6.98 -9.52
N LEU A 330 -3.94 5.85 -9.91
CA LEU A 330 -5.18 5.32 -9.36
C LEU A 330 -4.88 4.28 -8.27
N PRO A 331 -5.74 4.10 -7.25
CA PRO A 331 -5.53 3.09 -6.23
C PRO A 331 -5.69 1.68 -6.81
N THR A 332 -5.06 0.71 -6.15
CA THR A 332 -5.09 -0.69 -6.58
C THR A 332 -6.48 -1.23 -6.89
N PRO A 333 -7.54 -1.00 -6.08
CA PRO A 333 -8.88 -1.47 -6.42
C PRO A 333 -9.42 -0.90 -7.73
N THR A 334 -9.18 0.38 -8.01
CA THR A 334 -9.60 1.00 -9.27
C THR A 334 -8.84 0.41 -10.46
N LEU A 335 -7.52 0.24 -10.34
CA LEU A 335 -6.70 -0.38 -11.41
C LEU A 335 -7.11 -1.83 -11.69
N LEU A 336 -7.52 -2.59 -10.69
CA LEU A 336 -7.93 -3.99 -10.86
C LEU A 336 -9.37 -4.12 -11.37
N ASN A 337 -10.30 -3.34 -10.82
CA ASN A 337 -11.72 -3.65 -10.88
C ASN A 337 -12.52 -2.75 -11.84
N ALA A 338 -12.04 -1.53 -12.16
CA ALA A 338 -12.83 -0.53 -12.88
C ALA A 338 -13.41 -1.03 -14.21
N ARG A 339 -12.70 -1.89 -14.93
CA ARG A 339 -13.14 -2.43 -16.22
C ARG A 339 -13.89 -3.77 -16.15
N THR A 340 -14.07 -4.31 -14.94
CA THR A 340 -14.64 -5.66 -14.73
C THR A 340 -16.12 -5.60 -14.31
N ASN A 341 -16.79 -6.74 -14.23
CA ASN A 341 -18.13 -6.84 -13.66
C ASN A 341 -18.17 -6.60 -12.14
N PHE A 342 -17.00 -6.52 -11.50
CA PHE A 342 -16.82 -6.37 -10.07
C PHE A 342 -16.11 -5.02 -9.80
N HIS A 343 -16.86 -3.94 -9.78
CA HIS A 343 -16.33 -2.57 -9.70
C HIS A 343 -16.38 -1.97 -8.30
N GLN A 344 -15.92 -2.72 -7.27
CA GLN A 344 -15.54 -2.12 -5.99
C GLN A 344 -14.19 -1.41 -6.16
N LEU A 345 -14.20 -0.07 -6.10
CA LEU A 345 -13.09 0.79 -6.51
C LEU A 345 -12.34 1.43 -5.32
N SER A 346 -12.81 1.21 -4.09
CA SER A 346 -12.34 1.91 -2.89
C SER A 346 -11.43 1.03 -2.04
N SER A 347 -10.36 1.61 -1.48
CA SER A 347 -9.37 0.86 -0.70
C SER A 347 -9.76 0.66 0.76
N CYS A 348 -10.40 1.65 1.38
CA CYS A 348 -10.66 1.67 2.81
C CYS A 348 -12.04 2.25 3.13
N PHE A 349 -12.49 1.91 4.34
CA PHE A 349 -13.79 2.33 4.90
C PHE A 349 -13.59 2.77 6.35
N LYS A 350 -14.55 3.51 6.87
CA LYS A 350 -14.55 3.91 8.28
C LYS A 350 -15.96 3.94 8.84
N LEU A 351 -16.13 3.43 10.06
CA LEU A 351 -17.41 3.35 10.74
C LEU A 351 -17.27 3.51 12.26
N ASN A 352 -18.37 3.81 12.93
CA ASN A 352 -18.46 3.85 14.39
C ASN A 352 -19.16 2.61 14.93
N VAL A 353 -18.92 2.32 16.22
CA VAL A 353 -19.62 1.28 16.95
C VAL A 353 -20.36 1.91 18.13
N HIS A 354 -21.68 1.82 18.12
CA HIS A 354 -22.51 2.27 19.24
C HIS A 354 -22.51 1.25 20.39
N ASP A 355 -22.72 1.72 21.65
CA ASP A 355 -22.73 0.90 22.87
C ASP A 355 -24.06 0.12 23.05
N ASP A 356 -24.40 -0.70 22.07
CA ASP A 356 -25.54 -1.61 22.04
C ASP A 356 -25.17 -2.93 21.40
N LEU A 357 -25.64 -4.06 21.94
CA LEU A 357 -25.24 -5.39 21.46
C LEU A 357 -25.56 -5.60 19.98
N ARG A 358 -26.74 -5.15 19.55
CA ARG A 358 -27.16 -5.30 18.14
C ARG A 358 -26.30 -4.42 17.23
N ALA A 359 -26.03 -3.19 17.63
CA ALA A 359 -25.18 -2.27 16.89
C ALA A 359 -23.71 -2.77 16.79
N ILE A 360 -23.18 -3.38 17.85
CA ILE A 360 -21.84 -4.00 17.83
C ILE A 360 -21.77 -5.12 16.79
N TYR A 361 -22.74 -6.05 16.81
CA TYR A 361 -22.75 -7.17 15.85
C TYR A 361 -23.05 -6.72 14.42
N HIS A 362 -23.90 -5.72 14.23
CA HIS A 362 -24.13 -5.10 12.92
C HIS A 362 -22.84 -4.48 12.36
N SER A 363 -22.09 -3.78 13.20
CA SER A 363 -20.79 -3.23 12.80
C SER A 363 -19.76 -4.32 12.48
N LEU A 364 -19.76 -5.46 13.19
CA LEU A 364 -18.93 -6.62 12.87
C LEU A 364 -19.32 -7.24 11.52
N GLU A 365 -20.61 -7.37 11.24
CA GLU A 365 -21.12 -7.81 9.93
C GLU A 365 -20.65 -6.88 8.82
N ASN A 366 -20.81 -5.57 9.00
CA ASN A 366 -20.35 -4.57 8.04
C ASN A 366 -18.83 -4.66 7.79
N MET A 367 -18.01 -4.83 8.85
CA MET A 367 -16.57 -5.05 8.70
C MET A 367 -16.25 -6.32 7.89
N ALA A 368 -16.98 -7.42 8.13
CA ALA A 368 -16.83 -8.66 7.37
C ALA A 368 -17.20 -8.49 5.89
N GLN A 369 -18.31 -7.80 5.59
CA GLN A 369 -18.73 -7.52 4.21
C GLN A 369 -17.69 -6.63 3.50
N ILE A 370 -17.21 -5.58 4.14
CA ILE A 370 -16.19 -4.71 3.57
C ILE A 370 -14.88 -5.50 3.31
N SER A 371 -14.44 -6.31 4.27
CA SER A 371 -13.23 -7.13 4.14
C SER A 371 -13.35 -8.14 2.99
N LYS A 372 -14.50 -8.84 2.89
CA LYS A 372 -14.80 -9.75 1.78
C LYS A 372 -14.61 -9.10 0.41
N PHE A 373 -14.91 -7.82 0.29
CA PHE A 373 -14.79 -7.05 -0.96
C PHE A 373 -13.47 -6.27 -1.08
N GLY A 374 -12.46 -6.59 -0.26
CA GLY A 374 -11.12 -6.07 -0.39
C GLY A 374 -10.87 -4.73 0.28
N GLY A 375 -11.80 -4.24 1.11
CA GLY A 375 -11.66 -2.98 1.84
C GLY A 375 -10.99 -3.15 3.21
N GLY A 376 -10.08 -2.24 3.57
CA GLY A 376 -9.62 -2.07 4.95
C GLY A 376 -10.61 -1.22 5.77
N VAL A 377 -10.65 -1.37 7.10
CA VAL A 377 -11.63 -0.68 7.94
C VAL A 377 -10.98 0.04 9.11
N GLY A 378 -11.26 1.35 9.26
CA GLY A 378 -11.08 2.06 10.50
C GLY A 378 -12.36 2.01 11.34
N VAL A 379 -12.26 1.75 12.64
CA VAL A 379 -13.43 1.65 13.51
C VAL A 379 -13.22 2.37 14.82
N TYR A 380 -14.21 3.19 15.22
CA TYR A 380 -14.18 3.91 16.49
C TYR A 380 -14.93 3.13 17.57
N LEU A 381 -14.28 2.93 18.72
CA LEU A 381 -14.80 2.13 19.85
C LEU A 381 -15.02 2.97 21.12
N GLY A 382 -14.77 4.28 21.10
CA GLY A 382 -14.84 5.13 22.28
C GLY A 382 -16.22 5.26 22.92
N HIS A 383 -17.31 4.91 22.20
CA HIS A 383 -18.66 4.88 22.76
C HIS A 383 -18.91 3.66 23.65
N ILE A 384 -18.13 2.57 23.51
CA ILE A 384 -18.36 1.32 24.24
C ILE A 384 -17.99 1.50 25.70
N ARG A 385 -18.91 1.11 26.61
CA ARG A 385 -18.68 1.15 28.06
C ARG A 385 -17.48 0.32 28.49
N SER A 386 -16.81 0.80 29.54
CA SER A 386 -15.61 0.17 30.08
C SER A 386 -15.90 -1.12 30.85
N LYS A 387 -14.84 -1.89 31.10
CA LYS A 387 -14.86 -3.07 31.98
C LYS A 387 -15.36 -2.72 33.36
N GLY A 388 -16.32 -3.52 33.85
CA GLY A 388 -16.94 -3.31 35.14
C GLY A 388 -18.07 -2.28 35.16
N SER A 389 -18.40 -1.65 34.03
CA SER A 389 -19.57 -0.80 33.88
C SER A 389 -20.89 -1.59 34.11
N ALA A 390 -21.98 -0.88 34.43
CA ALA A 390 -23.24 -1.50 34.67
C ALA A 390 -23.96 -1.91 33.38
N ILE A 391 -24.62 -3.10 33.41
CA ILE A 391 -25.55 -3.54 32.37
C ILE A 391 -26.89 -3.83 33.05
N ARG A 392 -27.96 -3.17 32.60
CA ARG A 392 -29.30 -3.29 33.21
C ARG A 392 -29.29 -3.08 34.76
N GLY A 393 -28.50 -2.15 35.24
CA GLY A 393 -28.35 -1.84 36.68
C GLY A 393 -27.41 -2.78 37.45
N LEU A 394 -26.92 -3.87 36.84
CA LEU A 394 -25.97 -4.79 37.46
C LEU A 394 -24.55 -4.25 37.28
N LYS A 395 -23.97 -3.73 38.36
CA LYS A 395 -22.56 -3.28 38.40
C LYS A 395 -21.61 -4.45 38.20
N GLY A 396 -20.52 -4.18 37.49
CA GLY A 396 -19.46 -5.19 37.22
C GLY A 396 -19.78 -6.12 36.05
N ALA A 397 -20.90 -5.97 35.35
CA ALA A 397 -21.35 -6.91 34.33
C ALA A 397 -20.65 -6.73 32.95
N SER A 398 -20.14 -5.53 32.66
CA SER A 398 -19.49 -5.27 31.38
C SER A 398 -18.07 -5.87 31.31
N GLY A 399 -17.76 -6.55 30.23
CA GLY A 399 -16.41 -7.02 29.89
C GLY A 399 -15.49 -5.91 29.34
N GLY A 400 -16.05 -4.73 29.03
CA GLY A 400 -15.34 -3.61 28.42
C GLY A 400 -15.05 -3.78 26.93
N VAL A 401 -14.07 -3.01 26.43
CA VAL A 401 -13.73 -2.93 24.98
C VAL A 401 -12.98 -4.17 24.50
N ILE A 402 -12.11 -4.77 25.33
CA ILE A 402 -11.17 -5.82 24.90
C ILE A 402 -11.85 -7.06 24.30
N PRO A 403 -12.95 -7.60 24.86
CA PRO A 403 -13.67 -8.72 24.24
C PRO A 403 -14.15 -8.42 22.81
N TRP A 404 -14.62 -7.20 22.58
CA TRP A 404 -15.06 -6.77 21.24
C TRP A 404 -13.91 -6.61 20.27
N VAL A 405 -12.79 -6.07 20.72
CA VAL A 405 -11.55 -6.01 19.93
C VAL A 405 -11.09 -7.40 19.50
N LYS A 406 -11.25 -8.41 20.35
CA LYS A 406 -10.94 -9.81 19.98
C LYS A 406 -11.88 -10.35 18.89
N LEU A 407 -13.16 -10.03 18.93
CA LEU A 407 -14.07 -10.39 17.84
C LEU A 407 -13.69 -9.69 16.53
N ILE A 408 -13.30 -8.42 16.60
CA ILE A 408 -12.77 -7.67 15.44
C ILE A 408 -11.51 -8.36 14.88
N ASN A 409 -10.56 -8.74 15.76
CA ASN A 409 -9.36 -9.47 15.36
C ASN A 409 -9.69 -10.79 14.66
N ASN A 410 -10.60 -11.57 15.24
CA ASN A 410 -11.01 -12.85 14.68
C ASN A 410 -11.77 -12.67 13.35
N THR A 411 -12.55 -11.60 13.21
CA THR A 411 -13.23 -11.25 11.97
C THR A 411 -12.21 -10.89 10.87
N ALA A 412 -11.18 -10.11 11.21
CA ALA A 412 -10.10 -9.76 10.28
C ALA A 412 -9.36 -11.01 9.78
N SER A 413 -9.06 -11.96 10.66
CA SER A 413 -8.40 -13.22 10.30
C SER A 413 -9.32 -14.17 9.51
N ALA A 414 -10.62 -14.24 9.88
CA ALA A 414 -11.57 -15.18 9.28
C ALA A 414 -12.01 -14.75 7.88
N VAL A 415 -12.19 -13.45 7.66
CA VAL A 415 -12.66 -12.89 6.39
C VAL A 415 -11.51 -12.16 5.71
N ASN A 416 -10.63 -12.93 5.07
CA ASN A 416 -9.55 -12.35 4.27
C ASN A 416 -10.06 -11.81 2.93
N GLN A 417 -9.31 -10.88 2.37
CA GLN A 417 -9.63 -10.17 1.13
C GLN A 417 -9.42 -11.08 -0.10
N LEU A 418 -10.46 -11.86 -0.47
CA LEU A 418 -10.46 -12.74 -1.65
C LEU A 418 -9.28 -13.74 -1.70
N GLY A 419 -8.70 -14.11 -0.55
CA GLY A 419 -7.53 -14.99 -0.49
C GLY A 419 -6.21 -14.33 -0.91
N ALA A 420 -6.23 -13.06 -1.31
CA ALA A 420 -5.06 -12.32 -1.76
C ALA A 420 -4.41 -11.45 -0.67
N ARG A 421 -5.18 -11.09 0.38
CA ARG A 421 -4.75 -10.26 1.51
C ARG A 421 -5.41 -10.72 2.80
N LEU A 422 -4.76 -10.52 3.94
CA LEU A 422 -5.41 -10.62 5.25
C LEU A 422 -6.37 -9.44 5.43
N GLY A 423 -7.48 -9.64 6.15
CA GLY A 423 -8.36 -8.55 6.54
C GLY A 423 -7.58 -7.54 7.39
N ALA A 424 -7.83 -6.25 7.19
CA ALA A 424 -7.11 -5.19 7.88
C ALA A 424 -8.10 -4.24 8.57
N ILE A 425 -8.10 -4.22 9.91
CA ILE A 425 -9.01 -3.41 10.71
C ILE A 425 -8.22 -2.60 11.74
N SER A 426 -8.50 -1.30 11.84
CA SER A 426 -7.87 -0.37 12.80
C SER A 426 -8.89 0.13 13.81
N PRO A 427 -8.95 -0.49 15.01
CA PRO A 427 -9.77 0.03 16.11
C PRO A 427 -9.11 1.25 16.78
N THR A 428 -9.89 2.31 17.00
CA THR A 428 -9.48 3.53 17.71
C THR A 428 -10.16 3.63 19.06
N LEU A 429 -9.38 3.94 20.12
CA LEU A 429 -9.86 4.22 21.46
C LEU A 429 -9.33 5.55 21.99
N ASP A 430 -10.12 6.26 22.77
CA ASP A 430 -9.70 7.50 23.39
C ASP A 430 -8.73 7.27 24.55
N ILE A 431 -7.71 8.13 24.68
CA ILE A 431 -6.69 8.07 25.73
C ILE A 431 -7.26 8.25 27.15
N TRP A 432 -8.45 8.82 27.28
CA TRP A 432 -9.17 8.98 28.54
C TRP A 432 -10.08 7.81 28.91
N HIS A 433 -10.27 6.84 28.01
CA HIS A 433 -11.12 5.68 28.23
C HIS A 433 -10.53 4.77 29.32
N ARG A 434 -11.37 4.25 30.22
CA ARG A 434 -10.91 3.46 31.37
C ARG A 434 -10.16 2.17 30.98
N ASP A 435 -10.45 1.60 29.82
CA ASP A 435 -9.80 0.38 29.32
C ASP A 435 -8.51 0.66 28.51
N ILE A 436 -8.03 1.92 28.48
CA ILE A 436 -6.89 2.29 27.62
C ILE A 436 -5.61 1.51 27.97
N LEU A 437 -5.40 1.19 29.22
CA LEU A 437 -4.20 0.46 29.65
C LEU A 437 -4.17 -0.97 29.08
N ASP A 438 -5.32 -1.65 29.07
CA ASP A 438 -5.45 -2.97 28.46
C ASP A 438 -5.36 -2.88 26.93
N PHE A 439 -5.91 -1.80 26.35
CA PHE A 439 -5.84 -1.55 24.90
C PHE A 439 -4.41 -1.32 24.41
N LEU A 440 -3.58 -0.58 25.15
CA LEU A 440 -2.17 -0.37 24.82
C LEU A 440 -1.34 -1.68 24.87
N ASN A 441 -1.82 -2.68 25.60
CA ASN A 441 -1.15 -3.97 25.73
C ASN A 441 -1.62 -5.04 24.72
N LEU A 442 -2.54 -4.73 23.81
CA LEU A 442 -3.14 -5.70 22.89
C LEU A 442 -2.12 -6.50 22.06
N GLN A 443 -1.02 -5.89 21.67
CA GLN A 443 -0.03 -6.48 20.76
C GLN A 443 1.34 -6.71 21.38
N THR A 444 1.54 -6.34 22.64
CA THR A 444 2.80 -6.62 23.33
C THR A 444 2.99 -8.12 23.56
N GLU A 445 4.23 -8.62 23.50
CA GLU A 445 4.55 -10.06 23.62
C GLU A 445 4.30 -10.60 25.03
N THR A 446 4.22 -9.75 26.04
CA THR A 446 4.03 -10.13 27.45
C THR A 446 2.58 -10.03 27.91
N GLY A 447 2.15 -10.89 28.82
CA GLY A 447 0.82 -10.88 29.42
C GLY A 447 -0.07 -12.06 29.00
N ASP A 448 -1.35 -12.03 29.39
CA ASP A 448 -2.32 -13.09 29.10
C ASP A 448 -2.71 -13.08 27.60
N ILE A 449 -2.39 -14.16 26.89
CA ILE A 449 -2.68 -14.32 25.46
C ILE A 449 -4.18 -14.20 25.14
N ARG A 450 -5.05 -14.46 26.12
CA ARG A 450 -6.50 -14.30 25.96
C ARG A 450 -6.94 -12.84 25.80
N SER A 451 -6.09 -11.89 26.19
CA SER A 451 -6.32 -10.45 26.02
C SER A 451 -5.60 -9.86 24.80
N LYS A 452 -4.90 -10.69 23.99
CA LYS A 452 -4.12 -10.24 22.84
C LYS A 452 -4.92 -10.25 21.53
N ALA A 453 -4.53 -9.35 20.61
CA ALA A 453 -5.11 -9.19 19.28
C ALA A 453 -4.02 -8.72 18.31
N PHE A 454 -3.44 -9.65 17.53
CA PHE A 454 -2.25 -9.42 16.71
C PHE A 454 -2.57 -9.09 15.23
N ASP A 455 -3.81 -9.35 14.78
CA ASP A 455 -4.19 -9.20 13.37
C ASP A 455 -4.94 -7.87 13.10
N ILE A 456 -4.81 -6.90 14.01
CA ILE A 456 -5.43 -5.57 13.91
C ILE A 456 -4.40 -4.46 14.10
N PHE A 457 -4.81 -3.21 13.84
CA PHE A 457 -3.94 -2.03 13.85
C PHE A 457 -4.48 -0.99 14.84
N PRO A 458 -4.21 -1.08 16.15
CA PRO A 458 -4.73 -0.17 17.15
C PRO A 458 -4.36 1.30 16.88
N ALA A 459 -5.28 2.21 17.20
CA ALA A 459 -5.07 3.66 17.16
C ALA A 459 -5.60 4.30 18.45
N ILE A 460 -5.04 5.45 18.85
CA ILE A 460 -5.49 6.22 19.99
C ILE A 460 -5.87 7.64 19.61
N SER A 461 -6.95 8.14 20.20
CA SER A 461 -7.44 9.52 20.08
C SER A 461 -6.95 10.33 21.26
N ILE A 462 -6.22 11.42 21.01
CA ILE A 462 -5.55 12.23 22.03
C ILE A 462 -6.08 13.67 21.97
N PRO A 463 -6.77 14.17 23.03
CA PRO A 463 -7.14 15.59 23.16
C PRO A 463 -5.96 16.44 23.63
N ASP A 464 -5.98 17.73 23.30
CA ASP A 464 -4.91 18.69 23.63
C ASP A 464 -4.67 18.81 25.14
N ILE A 465 -5.71 18.73 25.97
CA ILE A 465 -5.57 18.78 27.44
C ILE A 465 -4.70 17.63 27.98
N PHE A 466 -4.73 16.43 27.36
CA PHE A 466 -3.82 15.35 27.75
C PHE A 466 -2.35 15.74 27.52
N MET A 467 -2.05 16.32 26.34
CA MET A 467 -0.70 16.73 25.99
C MET A 467 -0.20 17.85 26.92
N ARG A 468 -1.06 18.82 27.27
CA ARG A 468 -0.72 19.86 28.28
C ARG A 468 -0.43 19.26 29.65
N ARG A 469 -1.24 18.32 30.12
CA ARG A 469 -1.01 17.65 31.42
C ARG A 469 0.26 16.79 31.42
N VAL A 470 0.65 16.22 30.28
CA VAL A 470 1.94 15.55 30.15
C VAL A 470 3.10 16.54 30.33
N GLU A 471 3.03 17.74 29.75
CA GLU A 471 4.03 18.80 29.94
C GLU A 471 4.12 19.25 31.41
N GLU A 472 2.97 19.45 32.04
CA GLU A 472 2.80 19.97 33.39
C GLU A 472 3.04 18.93 34.50
N ASN A 473 3.29 17.67 34.15
CA ASN A 473 3.35 16.52 35.09
C ASN A 473 2.05 16.34 35.89
N GLY A 474 0.93 16.62 35.28
CA GLY A 474 -0.39 16.52 35.88
C GLY A 474 -0.91 15.09 36.01
N THR A 475 -2.03 14.96 36.72
CA THR A 475 -2.81 13.71 36.79
C THR A 475 -3.75 13.61 35.63
N TRP A 476 -3.98 12.40 35.16
CA TRP A 476 -4.94 12.05 34.10
C TRP A 476 -6.00 11.12 34.63
N THR A 477 -7.25 11.46 34.47
CA THR A 477 -8.38 10.67 34.94
C THR A 477 -8.96 9.87 33.78
N LEU A 478 -9.12 8.58 33.99
CA LEU A 478 -9.74 7.64 33.06
C LEU A 478 -11.21 7.48 33.44
N PHE A 479 -12.11 7.55 32.45
CA PHE A 479 -13.54 7.49 32.67
C PHE A 479 -14.22 6.34 31.91
N ASP A 480 -15.37 5.91 32.44
CA ASP A 480 -16.34 5.09 31.71
C ASP A 480 -17.27 6.00 30.91
N PRO A 481 -17.30 5.93 29.57
CA PRO A 481 -18.15 6.79 28.74
C PRO A 481 -19.63 6.66 29.10
N HIS A 482 -20.10 5.46 29.43
CA HIS A 482 -21.50 5.21 29.82
C HIS A 482 -21.88 5.94 31.11
N GLU A 483 -21.06 5.88 32.16
CA GLU A 483 -21.35 6.58 33.41
C GLU A 483 -21.27 8.11 33.24
N VAL A 484 -20.27 8.62 32.48
CA VAL A 484 -20.20 10.03 32.16
C VAL A 484 -21.47 10.51 31.47
N HIS A 485 -21.96 9.81 30.45
CA HIS A 485 -23.18 10.15 29.76
C HIS A 485 -24.40 10.11 30.71
N ALA A 486 -24.50 9.07 31.51
CA ALA A 486 -25.61 8.93 32.50
C ALA A 486 -25.63 10.05 33.55
N ARG A 487 -24.46 10.58 33.97
CA ARG A 487 -24.37 11.64 35.01
C ARG A 487 -24.43 13.05 34.45
N LYS A 488 -23.86 13.28 33.27
CA LYS A 488 -23.74 14.61 32.68
C LYS A 488 -24.76 14.92 31.61
N GLY A 489 -25.48 13.93 31.08
CA GLY A 489 -26.35 14.08 29.90
C GLY A 489 -25.61 14.46 28.63
N ARG A 490 -24.27 14.44 28.67
CA ARG A 490 -23.36 14.79 27.58
C ARG A 490 -22.25 13.74 27.51
N ARG A 491 -21.65 13.59 26.34
CA ARG A 491 -20.57 12.62 26.09
C ARG A 491 -19.26 13.34 25.89
N LEU A 492 -18.17 12.83 26.50
CA LEU A 492 -16.81 13.31 26.25
C LEU A 492 -16.39 13.07 24.80
N GLU A 493 -16.74 11.91 24.28
CA GLU A 493 -16.44 11.50 22.93
C GLU A 493 -17.06 12.42 21.85
N ASP A 494 -18.13 13.16 22.16
CA ASP A 494 -18.82 14.06 21.23
C ASP A 494 -18.33 15.54 21.34
N SER A 495 -17.23 15.78 22.06
CA SER A 495 -16.66 17.12 22.26
C SER A 495 -15.17 17.19 21.95
N TYR A 496 -14.66 18.36 21.62
CA TYR A 496 -13.25 18.64 21.36
C TYR A 496 -12.87 20.07 21.79
N GLY A 497 -11.57 20.35 21.90
CA GLY A 497 -11.05 21.67 22.27
C GLY A 497 -11.55 22.14 23.64
N ALA A 498 -11.83 23.42 23.78
CA ALA A 498 -12.28 24.03 25.05
C ALA A 498 -13.57 23.41 25.61
N ALA A 499 -14.47 22.91 24.75
CA ALA A 499 -15.69 22.24 25.18
C ALA A 499 -15.39 20.88 25.82
N PHE A 500 -14.43 20.14 25.28
CA PHE A 500 -13.93 18.91 25.88
C PHE A 500 -13.24 19.19 27.20
N ASP A 501 -12.33 20.16 27.27
CA ASP A 501 -11.61 20.55 28.47
C ASP A 501 -12.56 20.84 29.63
N THR A 502 -13.56 21.69 29.35
CA THR A 502 -14.57 22.09 30.34
C THR A 502 -15.37 20.90 30.85
N LEU A 503 -15.82 20.00 29.97
CA LEU A 503 -16.58 18.83 30.33
C LEU A 503 -15.72 17.82 31.10
N TYR A 504 -14.50 17.60 30.64
CA TYR A 504 -13.54 16.67 31.26
C TYR A 504 -13.21 17.10 32.69
N GLU A 505 -12.87 18.37 32.93
CA GLU A 505 -12.62 18.91 34.27
C GLU A 505 -13.88 18.89 35.18
N ALA A 506 -15.06 19.08 34.59
CA ALA A 506 -16.31 18.93 35.32
C ALA A 506 -16.58 17.47 35.74
N CYS A 507 -16.15 16.50 34.93
CA CYS A 507 -16.21 15.09 35.28
C CYS A 507 -15.20 14.75 36.40
N GLU A 508 -14.00 15.32 36.37
CA GLU A 508 -13.01 15.11 37.43
C GLU A 508 -13.48 15.59 38.81
N LYS A 509 -14.17 16.73 38.82
CA LYS A 509 -14.72 17.32 40.07
C LYS A 509 -15.96 16.60 40.57
N ASP A 510 -16.62 15.78 39.77
CA ASP A 510 -17.87 15.11 40.12
C ASP A 510 -17.60 13.78 40.83
N THR A 511 -17.79 13.76 42.12
CA THR A 511 -17.63 12.56 42.96
C THR A 511 -18.71 11.49 42.72
N SER A 512 -19.78 11.82 42.01
CA SER A 512 -20.84 10.85 41.65
C SER A 512 -20.43 9.93 40.49
N ILE A 513 -19.40 10.29 39.72
CA ILE A 513 -18.78 9.44 38.73
C ILE A 513 -17.79 8.51 39.43
N THR A 514 -18.18 7.26 39.63
CA THR A 514 -17.43 6.27 40.41
C THR A 514 -16.60 5.33 39.56
N ALA A 515 -16.96 5.10 38.29
CA ALA A 515 -16.23 4.25 37.34
C ALA A 515 -15.08 5.05 36.72
N ARG A 516 -14.11 5.45 37.51
CA ARG A 516 -12.93 6.20 37.10
C ARG A 516 -11.63 5.59 37.64
N GLY A 517 -10.53 5.94 36.98
CA GLY A 517 -9.18 5.63 37.44
C GLY A 517 -8.29 6.86 37.30
N GLU A 518 -7.22 6.96 38.05
CA GLU A 518 -6.26 8.05 37.96
C GLU A 518 -4.86 7.52 37.73
N ILE A 519 -4.12 8.19 36.86
CA ILE A 519 -2.74 7.87 36.50
C ILE A 519 -1.97 9.18 36.25
N PRO A 520 -0.70 9.29 36.57
CA PRO A 520 0.11 10.40 36.10
C PRO A 520 0.13 10.45 34.59
N ALA A 521 -0.14 11.61 33.98
CA ALA A 521 -0.20 11.73 32.52
C ALA A 521 1.09 11.29 31.82
N LYS A 522 2.26 11.60 32.43
CA LYS A 522 3.55 11.10 31.95
C LYS A 522 3.71 9.59 31.99
N GLU A 523 3.15 8.92 32.98
CA GLU A 523 3.22 7.46 33.06
C GLU A 523 2.36 6.82 31.96
N LEU A 524 1.21 7.38 31.66
CA LEU A 524 0.39 6.91 30.54
C LEU A 524 1.10 7.16 29.21
N MET A 525 1.70 8.33 29.03
CA MET A 525 2.52 8.64 27.84
C MET A 525 3.68 7.67 27.70
N LYS A 526 4.38 7.33 28.76
CA LYS A 526 5.47 6.34 28.76
C LYS A 526 4.99 4.96 28.32
N ARG A 527 3.81 4.52 28.79
CA ARG A 527 3.21 3.23 28.37
C ARG A 527 2.82 3.23 26.90
N PHE A 528 2.27 4.33 26.42
CA PHE A 528 2.00 4.52 25.00
C PHE A 528 3.31 4.43 24.18
N LEU A 529 4.35 5.18 24.54
CA LEU A 529 5.63 5.16 23.82
C LEU A 529 6.27 3.78 23.83
N LYS A 530 6.17 3.05 24.96
CA LYS A 530 6.64 1.65 25.05
C LYS A 530 5.91 0.77 24.04
N SER A 531 4.58 0.81 24.01
CA SER A 531 3.79 0.05 23.04
C SER A 531 4.18 0.41 21.60
N ALA A 532 4.32 1.72 21.29
CA ALA A 532 4.69 2.19 19.96
C ALA A 532 6.07 1.67 19.50
N VAL A 533 7.06 1.65 20.38
CA VAL A 533 8.40 1.12 20.06
C VAL A 533 8.40 -0.40 19.89
N GLU A 534 7.66 -1.14 20.73
CA GLU A 534 7.62 -2.60 20.70
C GLU A 534 6.82 -3.16 19.53
N THR A 535 5.76 -2.47 19.10
CA THR A 535 4.78 -3.01 18.14
C THR A 535 4.61 -2.18 16.87
N GLY A 536 5.18 -0.97 16.82
CA GLY A 536 4.92 0.01 15.76
C GLY A 536 3.60 0.75 15.91
N MET A 537 2.82 0.45 16.92
CA MET A 537 1.46 0.93 17.18
C MET A 537 1.27 1.25 18.66
N PRO A 538 0.25 2.02 19.06
CA PRO A 538 -0.90 2.49 18.28
C PRO A 538 -0.58 3.70 17.40
N TYR A 539 -1.38 3.88 16.33
CA TYR A 539 -1.42 5.13 15.58
C TYR A 539 -1.96 6.27 16.45
N VAL A 540 -1.61 7.50 16.13
CA VAL A 540 -2.06 8.67 16.88
C VAL A 540 -2.98 9.54 16.03
N PHE A 541 -4.08 9.94 16.64
CA PHE A 541 -5.05 10.86 16.12
C PHE A 541 -5.18 12.04 17.12
N PHE A 542 -4.69 13.24 16.74
CA PHE A 542 -4.80 14.45 17.54
C PHE A 542 -6.17 15.08 17.35
N ARG A 543 -7.08 14.68 18.22
CA ARG A 543 -8.52 14.88 18.14
C ARG A 543 -8.91 16.35 17.94
N ASP A 544 -8.34 17.26 18.74
CA ASP A 544 -8.72 18.66 18.75
C ASP A 544 -8.27 19.36 17.47
N THR A 545 -7.01 19.15 17.08
CA THR A 545 -6.48 19.68 15.81
C THR A 545 -7.32 19.25 14.61
N VAL A 546 -7.71 17.97 14.54
CA VAL A 546 -8.53 17.46 13.42
C VAL A 546 -9.90 18.12 13.40
N ASN A 547 -10.58 18.20 14.55
CA ASN A 547 -11.96 18.68 14.60
C ASN A 547 -12.07 20.21 14.53
N GLU A 548 -11.08 20.93 15.05
CA GLU A 548 -10.97 22.40 14.87
C GLU A 548 -10.86 22.78 13.40
N LEU A 549 -10.11 22.00 12.62
CA LEU A 549 -9.86 22.22 11.19
C LEU A 549 -10.84 21.46 10.27
N ASN A 550 -11.81 20.75 10.83
CA ASN A 550 -12.82 20.03 10.06
C ASN A 550 -13.75 21.01 9.33
N PRO A 551 -13.79 21.04 8.00
CA PRO A 551 -14.63 21.98 7.26
C PRO A 551 -16.13 21.66 7.36
N ASN A 552 -16.50 20.46 7.78
CA ASN A 552 -17.88 19.97 7.90
C ASN A 552 -18.31 19.74 9.35
N LYS A 553 -17.78 20.52 10.31
CA LYS A 553 -18.10 20.37 11.74
C LYS A 553 -19.57 20.65 12.09
N HIS A 554 -20.32 21.34 11.23
CA HIS A 554 -21.78 21.53 11.35
C HIS A 554 -22.58 20.23 11.17
N ALA A 555 -22.05 19.26 10.43
CA ALA A 555 -22.70 18.01 10.09
C ALA A 555 -22.29 16.85 10.99
N GLY A 556 -21.31 17.03 11.88
CA GLY A 556 -20.84 15.97 12.77
C GLY A 556 -19.37 16.13 13.16
N MET A 557 -18.81 15.06 13.69
CA MET A 557 -17.47 15.01 14.24
C MET A 557 -16.62 13.93 13.61
N VAL A 558 -15.32 14.14 13.57
CA VAL A 558 -14.32 13.15 13.20
C VAL A 558 -13.85 12.44 14.46
N TYR A 559 -14.26 11.18 14.67
CA TYR A 559 -13.92 10.39 15.86
C TYR A 559 -12.61 9.60 15.72
N SER A 560 -12.30 9.19 14.52
CA SER A 560 -11.13 8.36 14.19
C SER A 560 -10.67 8.60 12.77
N THR A 561 -9.66 7.86 12.33
CA THR A 561 -9.25 7.75 10.93
C THR A 561 -9.64 6.39 10.35
N GLN A 562 -9.46 6.23 9.03
CA GLN A 562 -9.41 4.90 8.42
C GLN A 562 -8.05 4.23 8.70
N LEU A 563 -7.83 3.05 8.09
CA LEU A 563 -6.66 2.20 8.33
C LEU A 563 -5.30 2.91 8.19
N CYS A 564 -5.13 3.77 7.19
CA CYS A 564 -3.83 4.40 6.86
C CYS A 564 -3.70 5.85 7.35
N THR A 565 -4.63 6.34 8.15
CA THR A 565 -4.67 7.62 8.88
C THR A 565 -4.81 8.92 8.08
N GLU A 566 -4.82 8.89 6.75
CA GLU A 566 -4.97 10.11 5.93
C GLU A 566 -6.42 10.61 5.82
N ILE A 567 -7.42 9.76 6.01
CA ILE A 567 -8.84 10.13 5.89
C ILE A 567 -9.40 10.57 7.24
N CYS A 568 -9.69 11.86 7.35
CA CYS A 568 -10.32 12.51 8.49
C CYS A 568 -11.66 13.10 8.07
N GLN A 569 -12.72 12.31 8.15
CA GLN A 569 -14.08 12.68 7.73
C GLN A 569 -15.09 12.33 8.82
N ASN A 570 -16.24 13.01 8.84
CA ASN A 570 -17.31 12.76 9.81
C ASN A 570 -17.83 11.31 9.74
N THR A 571 -18.14 10.77 10.89
CA THR A 571 -18.87 9.49 11.04
C THR A 571 -19.96 9.66 12.10
N SER A 572 -20.95 8.79 12.06
CA SER A 572 -21.98 8.72 13.10
C SER A 572 -22.45 7.30 13.32
N ASP A 573 -23.12 7.07 14.44
CA ASP A 573 -23.64 5.76 14.82
C ASP A 573 -24.93 5.42 14.06
N ALA A 574 -25.15 4.13 13.80
CA ALA A 574 -26.43 3.64 13.34
C ALA A 574 -27.42 3.58 14.52
N GLU A 575 -28.68 3.94 14.28
CA GLU A 575 -29.76 3.93 15.26
C GLU A 575 -30.81 2.85 14.90
N PHE A 576 -30.95 1.84 15.74
CA PHE A 576 -31.93 0.78 15.55
C PHE A 576 -33.29 1.24 16.05
N ILE A 577 -34.29 1.22 15.15
CA ILE A 577 -35.62 1.80 15.39
C ILE A 577 -36.64 0.73 15.84
N ALA A 578 -36.77 -0.35 15.07
CA ALA A 578 -37.76 -1.38 15.29
C ALA A 578 -37.38 -2.71 14.62
N GLU A 579 -37.94 -3.77 15.16
CA GLU A 579 -38.00 -5.09 14.54
C GLU A 579 -39.48 -5.49 14.43
N SER A 580 -39.91 -5.86 13.22
CA SER A 580 -41.31 -6.24 12.98
C SER A 580 -41.38 -7.59 12.27
N LEU A 581 -42.45 -8.33 12.53
CA LEU A 581 -42.80 -9.57 11.86
C LEU A 581 -44.04 -9.33 10.99
N GLU A 582 -43.86 -9.40 9.65
CA GLU A 582 -44.93 -9.21 8.67
C GLU A 582 -44.89 -10.38 7.69
N ASP A 583 -46.02 -11.05 7.47
CA ASP A 583 -46.15 -12.19 6.51
C ASP A 583 -45.05 -13.28 6.65
N GLY A 584 -44.65 -13.58 7.93
CA GLY A 584 -43.64 -14.56 8.20
C GLY A 584 -42.20 -14.07 7.94
N THR A 585 -42.04 -12.80 7.58
CA THR A 585 -40.74 -12.16 7.32
C THR A 585 -40.38 -11.22 8.48
N VAL A 586 -39.18 -11.37 9.02
CA VAL A 586 -38.63 -10.44 10.03
C VAL A 586 -37.97 -9.27 9.31
N SER A 587 -38.45 -8.07 9.57
CA SER A 587 -37.87 -6.82 9.04
C SER A 587 -37.20 -6.05 10.16
N LEU A 588 -35.92 -5.69 9.93
CA LEU A 588 -35.17 -4.85 10.84
C LEU A 588 -35.08 -3.43 10.27
N LYS A 589 -35.62 -2.45 10.99
CA LYS A 589 -35.62 -1.04 10.61
C LYS A 589 -34.59 -0.29 11.44
N TYR A 590 -33.62 0.35 10.75
CA TYR A 590 -32.65 1.21 11.41
C TYR A 590 -32.34 2.44 10.54
N LYS A 591 -31.93 3.52 11.19
CA LYS A 591 -31.40 4.72 10.54
C LYS A 591 -29.89 4.51 10.39
N PRO A 592 -29.34 4.53 9.17
CA PRO A 592 -27.92 4.33 8.97
C PRO A 592 -27.12 5.50 9.55
N GLY A 593 -25.97 5.20 10.14
CA GLY A 593 -24.98 6.19 10.49
C GLY A 593 -24.13 6.58 9.27
N ASP A 594 -23.36 7.65 9.40
CA ASP A 594 -22.41 8.03 8.37
C ASP A 594 -21.20 7.07 8.39
N SER A 595 -21.06 6.26 7.33
CA SER A 595 -19.98 5.32 7.11
C SER A 595 -19.14 5.75 5.92
N VAL A 596 -17.89 6.14 6.18
CA VAL A 596 -16.98 6.77 5.21
C VAL A 596 -16.40 5.75 4.24
N VAL A 597 -16.19 6.19 3.01
CA VAL A 597 -15.50 5.47 1.93
C VAL A 597 -14.30 6.28 1.47
N CYS A 598 -13.13 5.65 1.39
CA CYS A 598 -11.92 6.29 0.91
C CYS A 598 -11.87 6.24 -0.63
N ASN A 599 -12.14 7.37 -1.26
CA ASN A 599 -12.08 7.54 -2.69
C ASN A 599 -10.80 8.31 -3.05
N LEU A 600 -9.77 7.58 -3.52
CA LEU A 600 -8.40 8.06 -3.60
C LEU A 600 -7.87 8.13 -5.04
N ALA A 601 -6.99 9.08 -5.28
CA ALA A 601 -6.07 9.14 -6.41
C ALA A 601 -4.83 9.94 -5.97
N SER A 602 -3.71 9.82 -6.69
CA SER A 602 -2.48 10.53 -6.30
C SER A 602 -1.76 11.14 -7.49
N ILE A 603 -1.33 12.37 -7.32
CA ILE A 603 -0.52 13.12 -8.28
C ILE A 603 0.95 12.70 -8.14
N ASN A 604 1.61 12.43 -9.25
CA ASN A 604 3.06 12.23 -9.29
C ASN A 604 3.78 13.59 -9.36
N MET A 605 4.29 14.06 -8.24
CA MET A 605 4.95 15.36 -8.12
C MET A 605 6.20 15.49 -9.00
N ALA A 606 6.89 14.40 -9.30
CA ALA A 606 8.04 14.41 -10.19
C ALA A 606 7.69 14.77 -11.64
N LYS A 607 6.40 14.61 -12.03
CA LYS A 607 5.89 14.87 -13.38
C LYS A 607 4.86 15.99 -13.46
N VAL A 608 4.28 16.40 -12.32
CA VAL A 608 3.20 17.40 -12.26
C VAL A 608 3.59 18.45 -11.23
N HIS A 609 4.39 19.42 -11.63
CA HIS A 609 4.92 20.45 -10.73
C HIS A 609 4.95 21.85 -11.34
N ASP A 610 4.76 21.99 -12.64
CA ASP A 610 4.55 23.29 -13.28
C ASP A 610 3.07 23.64 -13.39
N ASP A 611 2.79 24.92 -13.66
CA ASP A 611 1.43 25.43 -13.70
C ASP A 611 0.57 24.82 -14.82
N ALA A 612 1.17 24.46 -15.94
CA ALA A 612 0.46 23.82 -17.06
C ALA A 612 -0.02 22.42 -16.67
N ASP A 613 0.90 21.58 -16.16
CA ASP A 613 0.56 20.24 -15.73
C ASP A 613 -0.41 20.21 -14.54
N ILE A 614 -0.26 21.13 -13.59
CA ILE A 614 -1.16 21.27 -12.44
C ILE A 614 -2.59 21.58 -12.92
N ASN A 615 -2.72 22.55 -13.81
CA ASN A 615 -4.04 22.97 -14.34
C ASN A 615 -4.65 21.94 -15.30
N ASP A 616 -3.86 21.07 -15.91
CA ASP A 616 -4.36 19.99 -16.76
C ASP A 616 -4.78 18.75 -15.96
N ILE A 617 -3.95 18.32 -15.02
CA ILE A 617 -4.09 16.99 -14.40
C ILE A 617 -5.03 17.03 -13.19
N ILE A 618 -5.03 18.08 -12.37
CA ILE A 618 -5.89 18.16 -11.19
C ILE A 618 -7.38 18.13 -11.54
N PRO A 619 -7.88 18.91 -12.54
CA PRO A 619 -9.29 18.80 -12.94
C PRO A 619 -9.67 17.39 -13.42
N VAL A 620 -8.79 16.70 -14.16
CA VAL A 620 -9.01 15.32 -14.59
C VAL A 620 -9.07 14.38 -13.38
N ALA A 621 -8.15 14.53 -12.41
CA ALA A 621 -8.14 13.72 -11.20
C ALA A 621 -9.43 13.89 -10.38
N LEU A 622 -9.92 15.12 -10.19
CA LEU A 622 -11.16 15.38 -9.46
C LEU A 622 -12.38 14.81 -10.20
N ARG A 623 -12.42 14.93 -11.53
CA ARG A 623 -13.48 14.34 -12.35
C ARG A 623 -13.48 12.81 -12.27
N VAL A 624 -12.33 12.19 -12.28
CA VAL A 624 -12.19 10.73 -12.05
C VAL A 624 -12.77 10.36 -10.69
N LEU A 625 -12.42 11.08 -9.63
CA LEU A 625 -12.90 10.81 -8.27
C LEU A 625 -14.40 11.05 -8.13
N ASP A 626 -14.98 12.06 -8.79
CA ASP A 626 -16.42 12.29 -8.84
C ASP A 626 -17.16 11.13 -9.55
N ASN A 627 -16.60 10.66 -10.65
CA ASN A 627 -17.14 9.54 -11.42
C ASN A 627 -17.03 8.21 -10.64
N VAL A 628 -15.94 7.99 -9.90
CA VAL A 628 -15.78 6.82 -9.00
C VAL A 628 -16.88 6.79 -7.96
N ILE A 629 -17.24 7.90 -7.30
CA ILE A 629 -18.35 7.93 -6.32
C ILE A 629 -19.66 7.44 -6.96
N THR A 630 -19.88 7.75 -8.23
CA THR A 630 -21.10 7.36 -8.95
C THR A 630 -21.08 5.90 -9.38
N LEU A 631 -19.91 5.38 -9.81
CA LEU A 631 -19.76 4.05 -10.39
C LEU A 631 -19.47 2.95 -9.37
N ASN A 632 -18.96 3.30 -8.19
CA ASN A 632 -18.48 2.33 -7.21
C ASN A 632 -19.58 1.39 -6.74
N PHE A 633 -19.27 0.11 -6.65
CA PHE A 633 -20.04 -0.84 -5.88
C PHE A 633 -19.73 -0.68 -4.39
N TYR A 634 -20.76 -0.49 -3.58
CA TYR A 634 -20.61 -0.31 -2.13
C TYR A 634 -20.99 -1.61 -1.40
N PRO A 635 -20.08 -2.22 -0.63
CA PRO A 635 -20.37 -3.46 0.12
C PRO A 635 -21.49 -3.32 1.14
N ILE A 636 -21.71 -2.10 1.66
CA ILE A 636 -22.75 -1.77 2.64
C ILE A 636 -23.50 -0.49 2.22
N LYS A 637 -24.78 -0.44 2.52
CA LYS A 637 -25.65 0.68 2.09
C LYS A 637 -25.35 1.99 2.79
N GLU A 638 -24.90 1.94 4.04
CA GLU A 638 -24.50 3.12 4.82
C GLU A 638 -23.38 3.89 4.10
N SER A 639 -22.42 3.14 3.56
CA SER A 639 -21.32 3.74 2.82
C SER A 639 -21.76 4.39 1.51
N GLU A 640 -22.73 3.80 0.80
CA GLU A 640 -23.31 4.38 -0.41
C GLU A 640 -24.03 5.71 -0.10
N ILE A 641 -24.85 5.72 0.94
CA ILE A 641 -25.59 6.91 1.36
C ILE A 641 -24.63 8.03 1.77
N THR A 642 -23.64 7.71 2.60
CA THR A 642 -22.62 8.66 3.06
C THR A 642 -21.79 9.20 1.89
N ALA A 643 -21.33 8.33 0.98
CA ALA A 643 -20.55 8.75 -0.17
C ALA A 643 -21.31 9.71 -1.09
N LYS A 644 -22.60 9.47 -1.32
CA LYS A 644 -23.46 10.34 -2.14
C LYS A 644 -23.76 11.68 -1.46
N LYS A 645 -23.99 11.67 -0.14
CA LYS A 645 -24.31 12.84 0.69
C LYS A 645 -23.12 13.81 0.79
N TYR A 646 -21.94 13.29 1.12
CA TYR A 646 -20.72 14.10 1.31
C TYR A 646 -19.93 14.31 0.01
N ARG A 647 -19.96 13.35 -0.90
CA ARG A 647 -19.09 13.30 -2.09
C ARG A 647 -17.61 13.52 -1.74
N SER A 648 -17.16 12.90 -0.66
CA SER A 648 -15.80 13.06 -0.16
C SER A 648 -14.77 12.40 -1.07
N ILE A 649 -13.65 13.07 -1.27
CA ILE A 649 -12.50 12.53 -2.01
C ILE A 649 -11.22 12.68 -1.18
N GLY A 650 -10.17 11.99 -1.61
CA GLY A 650 -8.82 12.11 -1.06
C GLY A 650 -7.80 12.16 -2.19
N LEU A 651 -7.57 13.36 -2.73
CA LEU A 651 -6.47 13.59 -3.65
C LEU A 651 -5.17 13.57 -2.87
N GLY A 652 -4.29 12.61 -3.20
CA GLY A 652 -2.97 12.45 -2.61
C GLY A 652 -1.85 12.89 -3.53
N PHE A 653 -0.62 12.77 -3.01
CA PHE A 653 0.60 13.14 -3.71
C PHE A 653 1.67 12.09 -3.44
N MET A 654 2.54 11.83 -4.43
CA MET A 654 3.68 10.93 -4.32
C MET A 654 4.87 11.50 -5.10
N GLY A 655 6.06 10.97 -4.86
CA GLY A 655 7.24 11.41 -5.60
C GLY A 655 7.95 12.62 -5.00
N LEU A 656 7.65 13.05 -3.76
CA LEU A 656 8.30 14.23 -3.17
C LEU A 656 9.81 14.07 -3.05
N ALA A 657 10.29 12.90 -2.61
CA ALA A 657 11.72 12.66 -2.45
C ALA A 657 12.46 12.69 -3.81
N GLU A 658 11.86 12.11 -4.85
CA GLU A 658 12.36 12.17 -6.22
C GLU A 658 12.38 13.61 -6.74
N TYR A 659 11.23 14.30 -6.61
CA TYR A 659 11.11 15.69 -7.04
C TYR A 659 12.20 16.59 -6.45
N LEU A 660 12.39 16.52 -5.13
CA LEU A 660 13.41 17.31 -4.45
C LEU A 660 14.83 16.93 -4.89
N ALA A 661 15.14 15.65 -4.97
CA ALA A 661 16.46 15.19 -5.36
C ALA A 661 16.81 15.57 -6.82
N CYS A 662 15.88 15.41 -7.76
CA CYS A 662 16.09 15.79 -9.15
C CYS A 662 16.21 17.31 -9.34
N ASN A 663 15.57 18.10 -8.48
CA ASN A 663 15.74 19.56 -8.44
C ASN A 663 16.92 20.02 -7.56
N LYS A 664 17.77 19.10 -7.12
CA LYS A 664 18.97 19.38 -6.30
C LYS A 664 18.63 20.11 -4.99
N MET A 665 17.50 19.77 -4.37
CA MET A 665 17.04 20.32 -3.10
C MET A 665 17.19 19.27 -1.99
N ASN A 666 17.74 19.68 -0.85
CA ASN A 666 17.84 18.83 0.31
C ASN A 666 16.51 18.81 1.06
N TYR A 667 15.90 17.64 1.26
CA TYR A 667 14.63 17.47 1.96
C TYR A 667 14.56 18.19 3.32
N THR A 668 15.67 18.24 4.06
CA THR A 668 15.73 18.85 5.40
C THR A 668 15.99 20.36 5.39
N SER A 669 16.21 20.97 4.22
CA SER A 669 16.55 22.39 4.13
C SER A 669 15.33 23.32 4.24
N ALA A 670 15.53 24.51 4.80
CA ALA A 670 14.52 25.55 4.82
C ALA A 670 14.09 25.97 3.39
N GLN A 671 15.03 25.99 2.45
CA GLN A 671 14.77 26.27 1.03
C GLN A 671 13.78 25.25 0.44
N ALA A 672 13.96 23.96 0.71
CA ALA A 672 13.05 22.93 0.23
C ALA A 672 11.64 23.12 0.86
N ARG A 673 11.55 23.42 2.16
CA ARG A 673 10.28 23.68 2.83
C ARG A 673 9.55 24.88 2.22
N GLU A 674 10.23 25.99 1.96
CA GLU A 674 9.64 27.17 1.32
C GLU A 674 9.14 26.86 -0.10
N HIS A 675 9.95 26.13 -0.84
CA HIS A 675 9.57 25.71 -2.19
C HIS A 675 8.35 24.79 -2.20
N ILE A 676 8.30 23.81 -1.28
CA ILE A 676 7.17 22.89 -1.13
C ILE A 676 5.91 23.62 -0.61
N ASP A 677 6.04 24.59 0.28
CA ASP A 677 4.94 25.46 0.69
C ASP A 677 4.31 26.18 -0.51
N THR A 678 5.16 26.68 -1.42
CA THR A 678 4.70 27.33 -2.67
C THR A 678 3.99 26.34 -3.60
N LEU A 679 4.54 25.16 -3.76
CA LEU A 679 3.98 24.13 -4.65
C LEU A 679 2.64 23.60 -4.11
N PHE A 680 2.54 23.35 -2.81
CA PHE A 680 1.29 22.89 -2.20
C PHE A 680 0.21 23.97 -2.16
N GLU A 681 0.57 25.26 -2.08
CA GLU A 681 -0.38 26.35 -2.30
C GLU A 681 -1.03 26.28 -3.69
N LYS A 682 -0.23 26.01 -4.75
CA LYS A 682 -0.73 25.85 -6.11
C LYS A 682 -1.64 24.63 -6.24
N TYR A 683 -1.25 23.49 -5.67
CA TYR A 683 -2.09 22.29 -5.67
C TYR A 683 -3.42 22.53 -4.95
N ALA A 684 -3.39 23.15 -3.78
CA ALA A 684 -4.59 23.46 -3.00
C ALA A 684 -5.53 24.41 -3.78
N TYR A 685 -4.98 25.45 -4.37
CA TYR A 685 -5.74 26.38 -5.20
C TYR A 685 -6.40 25.68 -6.41
N ALA A 686 -5.62 24.91 -7.18
CA ALA A 686 -6.12 24.18 -8.33
C ALA A 686 -7.19 23.14 -7.96
N THR A 687 -7.01 22.46 -6.81
CA THR A 687 -7.97 21.49 -6.30
C THR A 687 -9.31 22.13 -5.95
N LEU A 688 -9.31 23.21 -5.18
CA LEU A 688 -10.55 23.91 -4.81
C LEU A 688 -11.21 24.57 -6.02
N LYS A 689 -10.43 25.15 -6.94
CA LYS A 689 -10.92 25.71 -8.19
C LYS A 689 -11.62 24.64 -9.04
N ALA A 690 -10.98 23.50 -9.28
CA ALA A 690 -11.57 22.40 -10.04
C ALA A 690 -12.83 21.83 -9.36
N SER A 691 -12.85 21.76 -8.02
CA SER A 691 -14.03 21.36 -7.25
C SER A 691 -15.18 22.35 -7.40
N ASN A 692 -14.89 23.66 -7.43
CA ASN A 692 -15.88 24.71 -7.67
C ASN A 692 -16.41 24.65 -9.11
N GLU A 693 -15.56 24.46 -10.11
CA GLU A 693 -15.96 24.28 -11.51
C GLU A 693 -16.87 23.06 -11.70
N LEU A 694 -16.55 21.94 -11.04
CA LEU A 694 -17.42 20.76 -11.03
C LEU A 694 -18.74 21.01 -10.29
N ALA A 695 -18.75 21.83 -9.25
CA ALA A 695 -19.99 22.23 -8.58
C ALA A 695 -20.87 23.09 -9.50
N GLN A 696 -20.30 23.97 -10.31
CA GLN A 696 -21.04 24.73 -11.34
C GLN A 696 -21.65 23.81 -12.40
N GLU A 697 -20.93 22.73 -12.77
CA GLU A 697 -21.39 21.77 -13.78
C GLU A 697 -22.43 20.78 -13.24
N ARG A 698 -22.27 20.29 -11.98
CA ARG A 698 -22.99 19.13 -11.43
C ARG A 698 -23.69 19.37 -10.09
N GLY A 699 -23.66 20.59 -9.59
CA GLY A 699 -24.14 20.96 -8.26
C GLY A 699 -23.12 20.73 -7.14
N ALA A 700 -23.24 21.51 -6.07
CA ALA A 700 -22.46 21.35 -4.86
C ALA A 700 -22.88 20.07 -4.10
N TYR A 701 -22.01 19.59 -3.18
CA TYR A 701 -22.41 18.48 -2.30
C TYR A 701 -23.54 18.94 -1.34
N GLU A 702 -24.35 17.97 -0.89
CA GLU A 702 -25.61 18.20 -0.16
C GLU A 702 -25.41 19.08 1.10
N LEU A 703 -24.35 18.82 1.86
CA LEU A 703 -24.07 19.50 3.13
C LEU A 703 -23.20 20.76 2.99
N PHE A 704 -23.05 21.30 1.78
CA PHE A 704 -22.25 22.51 1.55
C PHE A 704 -22.77 23.72 2.35
N PRO A 705 -24.10 23.98 2.44
CA PRO A 705 -24.63 25.02 3.32
C PRO A 705 -24.17 24.81 4.76
N ASP A 706 -23.86 25.90 5.47
CA ASP A 706 -23.32 25.90 6.83
C ASP A 706 -21.92 25.33 7.06
N SER A 707 -21.29 24.75 6.04
CA SER A 707 -19.89 24.33 6.10
C SER A 707 -18.94 25.53 6.28
N ASP A 708 -17.73 25.27 6.74
CA ASP A 708 -16.68 26.29 6.74
C ASP A 708 -16.36 26.79 5.32
N TRP A 709 -16.45 25.90 4.33
CA TRP A 709 -16.31 26.26 2.91
C TRP A 709 -17.31 27.31 2.47
N SER A 710 -18.58 27.16 2.85
CA SER A 710 -19.63 28.13 2.49
C SER A 710 -19.45 29.49 3.16
N LYS A 711 -18.80 29.54 4.34
CA LYS A 711 -18.41 30.75 5.04
C LYS A 711 -17.15 31.41 4.46
N GLY A 712 -16.46 30.73 3.54
CA GLY A 712 -15.19 31.19 2.96
C GLY A 712 -13.99 30.94 3.85
N LEU A 713 -14.10 30.00 4.81
CA LEU A 713 -13.00 29.51 5.61
C LEU A 713 -12.34 28.31 4.90
N LEU A 714 -11.26 28.56 4.20
CA LEU A 714 -10.54 27.51 3.47
C LEU A 714 -9.36 27.03 4.31
N PHE A 715 -9.27 25.71 4.54
CA PHE A 715 -8.26 25.11 5.44
C PHE A 715 -8.21 25.78 6.83
N GLY A 716 -9.38 26.16 7.37
CA GLY A 716 -9.52 26.86 8.64
C GLY A 716 -9.08 28.35 8.65
N ARG A 717 -8.93 28.98 7.48
CA ARG A 717 -8.41 30.36 7.32
C ARG A 717 -9.36 31.21 6.50
N ASP A 718 -9.48 32.47 6.89
CA ASP A 718 -10.32 33.44 6.23
C ASP A 718 -9.59 34.20 5.10
N GLU A 719 -10.32 35.02 4.36
CA GLU A 719 -9.80 35.82 3.26
C GLU A 719 -8.67 36.77 3.72
N SER A 720 -8.72 37.26 4.96
CA SER A 720 -7.72 38.19 5.50
C SER A 720 -6.37 37.51 5.71
N TRP A 721 -6.39 36.18 6.03
CA TRP A 721 -5.18 35.39 6.11
C TRP A 721 -4.52 35.23 4.73
N TYR A 722 -5.33 34.92 3.70
CA TYR A 722 -4.83 34.73 2.32
C TYR A 722 -4.28 36.04 1.76
N ALA A 723 -4.93 37.20 2.06
CA ALA A 723 -4.44 38.49 1.66
C ALA A 723 -3.04 38.82 2.19
N LYS A 724 -2.69 38.27 3.37
CA LYS A 724 -1.39 38.56 4.03
C LYS A 724 -0.32 37.49 3.75
N ASN A 725 -0.71 36.23 3.56
CA ASN A 725 0.20 35.11 3.62
C ASN A 725 0.27 34.31 2.30
N SER A 726 -0.68 34.49 1.38
CA SER A 726 -0.67 33.85 0.07
C SER A 726 0.31 34.52 -0.88
N ARG A 727 0.86 33.77 -1.79
CA ARG A 727 1.68 34.25 -2.91
C ARG A 727 0.84 34.81 -4.06
N SER A 728 -0.46 34.51 -4.06
CA SER A 728 -1.43 34.98 -5.07
C SER A 728 -2.75 35.45 -4.42
N PRO A 729 -2.75 36.51 -3.62
CA PRO A 729 -3.92 36.95 -2.82
C PRO A 729 -5.19 37.17 -3.65
N GLU A 730 -5.05 37.77 -4.83
CA GLU A 730 -6.16 38.08 -5.71
C GLU A 730 -6.86 36.82 -6.26
N LEU A 731 -6.09 35.79 -6.57
CA LEU A 731 -6.63 34.48 -7.01
C LEU A 731 -7.45 33.83 -5.90
N TRP A 732 -6.95 33.87 -4.66
CA TRP A 732 -7.67 33.31 -3.52
C TRP A 732 -8.94 34.09 -3.19
N SER A 733 -8.90 35.45 -3.21
CA SER A 733 -10.09 36.28 -3.03
C SER A 733 -11.15 36.02 -4.10
N GLY A 734 -10.73 35.84 -5.36
CA GLY A 734 -11.61 35.46 -6.45
C GLY A 734 -12.27 34.10 -6.19
N LEU A 735 -11.47 33.09 -5.87
CA LEU A 735 -11.96 31.74 -5.61
C LEU A 735 -12.90 31.66 -4.40
N ILE A 736 -12.60 32.38 -3.31
CA ILE A 736 -13.47 32.46 -2.12
C ILE A 736 -14.86 33.01 -2.50
N ARG A 737 -14.91 34.04 -3.33
CA ARG A 737 -16.19 34.62 -3.82
C ARG A 737 -16.96 33.61 -4.66
N ASP A 738 -16.28 32.89 -5.57
CA ASP A 738 -16.88 31.90 -6.45
C ASP A 738 -17.41 30.71 -5.63
N ILE A 739 -16.63 30.20 -4.65
CA ILE A 739 -17.06 29.13 -3.73
C ILE A 739 -18.31 29.55 -2.95
N LYS A 740 -18.35 30.76 -2.39
CA LYS A 740 -19.53 31.27 -1.66
C LYS A 740 -20.77 31.33 -2.56
N LYS A 741 -20.59 31.56 -3.86
CA LYS A 741 -21.68 31.73 -4.82
C LYS A 741 -22.19 30.39 -5.36
N THR A 742 -21.31 29.46 -5.74
CA THR A 742 -21.65 28.26 -6.49
C THR A 742 -21.34 26.96 -5.73
N GLY A 743 -20.62 27.03 -4.62
CA GLY A 743 -20.28 25.89 -3.76
C GLY A 743 -19.05 25.11 -4.23
N LEU A 744 -18.82 24.00 -3.55
CA LEU A 744 -17.82 23.00 -3.90
C LEU A 744 -18.51 21.66 -4.20
N ARG A 745 -17.96 20.88 -5.14
CA ARG A 745 -18.47 19.54 -5.49
C ARG A 745 -18.25 18.54 -4.38
N PHE A 746 -17.18 18.68 -3.59
CA PHE A 746 -16.74 17.75 -2.58
C PHE A 746 -16.71 18.39 -1.19
N SER A 747 -17.03 17.59 -0.17
CA SER A 747 -16.96 18.02 1.23
C SER A 747 -15.54 18.00 1.79
N TYR A 748 -14.71 17.07 1.30
CA TYR A 748 -13.29 16.89 1.62
C TYR A 748 -12.51 16.63 0.34
N HIS A 749 -11.26 17.09 0.27
CA HIS A 749 -10.49 17.14 -0.96
C HIS A 749 -9.18 16.39 -0.93
N MET A 750 -8.27 16.71 -0.01
CA MET A 750 -6.89 16.25 -0.07
C MET A 750 -6.54 15.34 1.12
N ALA A 751 -5.97 14.17 0.80
CA ALA A 751 -5.56 13.15 1.78
C ALA A 751 -4.39 12.33 1.21
N PRO A 752 -3.15 12.76 1.42
CA PRO A 752 -1.97 12.01 0.95
C PRO A 752 -1.85 10.64 1.60
N ALA A 753 -2.09 9.60 0.81
CA ALA A 753 -1.99 8.19 1.18
C ALA A 753 -0.52 7.68 1.13
N PRO A 754 -0.20 6.50 1.70
CA PRO A 754 1.16 5.96 1.70
C PRO A 754 1.70 5.63 0.29
N ASN A 755 0.84 5.19 -0.63
CA ASN A 755 1.13 4.89 -2.04
C ASN A 755 2.23 3.85 -2.31
N THR A 756 2.56 2.97 -1.37
CA THR A 756 3.70 2.05 -1.47
C THR A 756 3.65 1.19 -2.73
N SER A 757 2.53 0.51 -3.01
CA SER A 757 2.40 -0.35 -4.20
C SER A 757 2.21 0.44 -5.49
N THR A 758 1.46 1.53 -5.46
CA THR A 758 1.11 2.31 -6.65
C THR A 758 2.24 3.23 -7.11
N ALA A 759 3.16 3.60 -6.22
CA ALA A 759 4.39 4.30 -6.60
C ALA A 759 5.26 3.45 -7.54
N GLY A 760 5.34 2.13 -7.32
CA GLY A 760 5.99 1.20 -8.24
C GLY A 760 5.33 1.13 -9.62
N VAL A 761 4.00 1.30 -9.70
CA VAL A 761 3.27 1.33 -10.98
C VAL A 761 3.59 2.58 -11.78
N VAL A 762 3.72 3.72 -11.12
CA VAL A 762 4.06 5.00 -11.80
C VAL A 762 5.56 5.31 -11.81
N GLY A 763 6.39 4.43 -11.27
CA GLY A 763 7.85 4.54 -11.33
C GLY A 763 8.42 5.74 -10.56
N THR A 764 7.85 6.07 -9.38
CA THR A 764 8.27 7.20 -8.54
C THR A 764 8.45 6.78 -7.07
N THR A 765 8.89 7.68 -6.21
CA THR A 765 8.99 7.44 -4.76
C THR A 765 7.62 7.49 -4.09
N ALA A 766 7.42 6.65 -3.06
CA ALA A 766 6.17 6.58 -2.34
C ALA A 766 5.93 7.85 -1.49
N GLY A 767 4.70 8.38 -1.54
CA GLY A 767 4.22 9.43 -0.66
C GLY A 767 5.08 10.70 -0.59
N LEU A 768 5.13 11.28 0.61
CA LEU A 768 5.72 12.59 0.91
C LEU A 768 6.94 12.52 1.84
N LEU A 769 7.45 11.33 2.12
CA LEU A 769 8.52 11.13 3.11
C LEU A 769 9.87 10.86 2.42
N PRO A 770 11.00 10.95 3.16
CA PRO A 770 12.29 10.51 2.65
C PRO A 770 12.25 9.04 2.24
N ILE A 771 13.14 8.63 1.33
CA ILE A 771 13.22 7.23 0.90
C ILE A 771 13.81 6.32 1.99
N TYR A 772 13.46 5.05 1.98
CA TYR A 772 14.07 4.08 2.90
C TYR A 772 15.54 3.84 2.59
N LYS A 773 15.85 3.49 1.35
CA LYS A 773 17.21 3.31 0.83
C LYS A 773 17.30 3.78 -0.61
N LYS A 774 18.47 4.26 -1.01
CA LYS A 774 18.77 4.67 -2.40
C LYS A 774 18.86 3.49 -3.35
N PHE A 775 19.33 2.36 -2.83
CA PHE A 775 19.55 1.13 -3.58
C PHE A 775 19.38 -0.06 -2.64
N PHE A 776 18.49 -0.99 -2.99
CA PHE A 776 18.28 -2.21 -2.22
C PHE A 776 17.72 -3.33 -3.09
N VAL A 777 17.85 -4.55 -2.60
CA VAL A 777 17.21 -5.71 -3.22
C VAL A 777 16.01 -6.08 -2.36
N GLU A 778 14.84 -5.83 -2.89
CA GLU A 778 13.59 -6.25 -2.27
C GLU A 778 13.36 -7.72 -2.59
N THR A 779 13.26 -8.55 -1.56
CA THR A 779 12.89 -9.96 -1.71
C THR A 779 11.41 -10.10 -1.40
N ASN A 780 10.58 -10.03 -2.42
CA ASN A 780 9.15 -10.33 -2.25
C ASN A 780 8.86 -11.81 -2.54
N ALA A 781 7.62 -12.23 -2.29
CA ALA A 781 7.17 -13.62 -2.50
C ALA A 781 7.33 -14.13 -3.95
N ILE A 782 7.70 -13.27 -4.89
CA ILE A 782 7.71 -13.55 -6.33
C ILE A 782 9.14 -13.67 -6.87
N ALA A 783 10.02 -12.73 -6.52
CA ALA A 783 11.44 -12.70 -6.94
C ALA A 783 12.18 -11.58 -6.19
N PRO A 784 13.53 -11.67 -6.05
CA PRO A 784 14.30 -10.51 -5.66
C PRO A 784 14.23 -9.44 -6.77
N ILE A 785 13.84 -8.24 -6.39
CA ILE A 785 13.75 -7.07 -7.27
C ILE A 785 14.80 -6.07 -6.82
N VAL A 786 15.66 -5.67 -7.74
CA VAL A 786 16.57 -4.55 -7.50
C VAL A 786 15.76 -3.27 -7.60
N THR A 787 15.63 -2.56 -6.50
CA THR A 787 14.93 -1.27 -6.42
C THR A 787 15.96 -0.16 -6.26
N VAL A 788 15.84 0.84 -7.12
CA VAL A 788 16.72 2.00 -7.13
C VAL A 788 15.85 3.24 -7.06
N ALA A 789 16.29 4.25 -6.30
CA ALA A 789 15.58 5.52 -6.26
C ALA A 789 15.48 6.11 -7.68
N PRO A 790 14.27 6.50 -8.15
CA PRO A 790 14.07 7.03 -9.49
C PRO A 790 14.94 8.26 -9.75
N GLY A 791 15.57 8.36 -10.93
CA GLY A 791 16.46 9.47 -11.25
C GLY A 791 17.77 9.50 -10.42
N LEU A 792 18.14 8.40 -9.74
CA LEU A 792 19.38 8.33 -8.98
C LEU A 792 20.59 8.43 -9.94
N SER A 793 21.49 9.33 -9.63
CA SER A 793 22.73 9.58 -10.38
C SER A 793 23.78 10.11 -9.44
N GLN A 794 25.02 10.30 -9.92
CA GLN A 794 26.07 10.96 -9.13
C GLN A 794 25.66 12.37 -8.69
N GLU A 795 24.86 13.08 -9.51
CA GLU A 795 24.40 14.43 -9.21
C GLU A 795 23.28 14.44 -8.16
N THR A 796 22.37 13.47 -8.21
CA THR A 796 21.19 13.43 -7.31
C THR A 796 21.44 12.65 -6.04
N PHE A 797 22.49 11.82 -6.00
CA PHE A 797 22.81 10.93 -4.88
C PHE A 797 22.82 11.62 -3.51
N TRP A 798 23.38 12.81 -3.41
CA TRP A 798 23.53 13.55 -2.16
C TRP A 798 22.26 14.27 -1.72
N TYR A 799 21.33 14.50 -2.64
CA TYR A 799 20.04 15.13 -2.38
C TYR A 799 18.99 14.12 -1.93
N TYR A 800 19.10 12.86 -2.35
CA TYR A 800 18.29 11.79 -1.77
C TYR A 800 18.68 11.55 -0.31
N LYS A 801 17.71 11.71 0.59
CA LYS A 801 17.87 11.42 2.01
C LYS A 801 17.23 10.09 2.35
N GLU A 802 18.01 9.20 2.95
CA GLU A 802 17.49 7.97 3.53
C GLU A 802 16.85 8.28 4.88
N TYR A 803 15.65 7.81 5.08
CA TYR A 803 14.80 8.19 6.20
C TYR A 803 15.48 7.94 7.55
N VAL A 804 16.10 6.77 7.72
CA VAL A 804 16.81 6.39 8.96
C VAL A 804 17.98 7.32 9.33
N HIS A 805 18.53 8.02 8.35
CA HIS A 805 19.63 8.98 8.53
C HIS A 805 19.13 10.44 8.51
N THR A 806 17.82 10.64 8.45
CA THR A 806 17.21 11.97 8.41
C THR A 806 16.75 12.37 9.82
N ASN A 807 17.03 13.61 10.22
CA ASN A 807 16.53 14.11 11.50
C ASN A 807 15.01 14.20 11.47
N MET A 808 14.34 13.50 12.38
CA MET A 808 12.88 13.45 12.47
C MET A 808 12.25 14.84 12.68
N ASN A 809 12.94 15.74 13.36
CA ASN A 809 12.45 17.11 13.53
C ASN A 809 12.28 17.85 12.20
N ASP A 810 13.20 17.65 11.25
CA ASP A 810 13.10 18.24 9.90
C ASP A 810 11.97 17.60 9.09
N VAL A 811 11.75 16.29 9.28
CA VAL A 811 10.64 15.60 8.62
C VAL A 811 9.30 16.12 9.15
N ILE A 812 9.16 16.28 10.48
CA ILE A 812 7.97 16.89 11.10
C ILE A 812 7.73 18.30 10.55
N GLU A 813 8.76 19.13 10.41
CA GLU A 813 8.64 20.49 9.84
C GLU A 813 8.21 20.49 8.38
N MET A 814 8.75 19.60 7.55
CA MET A 814 8.32 19.45 6.15
C MET A 814 6.85 19.04 6.07
N VAL A 815 6.45 18.04 6.83
CA VAL A 815 5.07 17.57 6.85
C VAL A 815 4.12 18.62 7.41
N ALA A 816 4.50 19.35 8.45
CA ALA A 816 3.73 20.48 8.98
C ALA A 816 3.57 21.61 7.96
N THR A 817 4.59 21.86 7.14
CA THR A 817 4.50 22.83 6.04
C THR A 817 3.41 22.42 5.02
N ILE A 818 3.36 21.14 4.69
CA ILE A 818 2.35 20.58 3.78
C ILE A 818 0.96 20.62 4.40
N TYR A 819 0.82 20.36 5.69
CA TYR A 819 -0.48 20.39 6.40
C TYR A 819 -1.19 21.75 6.32
N LYS A 820 -0.50 22.83 6.03
CA LYS A 820 -1.16 24.14 5.77
C LYS A 820 -2.18 24.05 4.64
N TRP A 821 -2.00 23.16 3.70
CA TRP A 821 -2.73 23.05 2.45
C TRP A 821 -3.56 21.77 2.32
N ILE A 822 -3.64 20.95 3.40
CA ILE A 822 -4.36 19.67 3.43
C ILE A 822 -5.55 19.80 4.40
N ASP A 823 -6.75 19.58 3.90
CA ASP A 823 -7.97 19.61 4.72
C ASP A 823 -8.17 18.34 5.58
N GLN A 824 -7.82 17.18 5.07
CA GLN A 824 -7.86 15.94 5.84
C GLN A 824 -6.52 15.68 6.55
N SER A 825 -5.89 14.52 6.37
CA SER A 825 -4.62 14.20 7.00
C SER A 825 -3.61 13.62 6.00
N ILE A 826 -2.45 13.24 6.49
CA ILE A 826 -1.35 12.62 5.75
C ILE A 826 -1.00 11.31 6.45
N SER A 827 -0.77 10.24 5.70
CA SER A 827 -0.21 8.99 6.24
C SER A 827 1.24 9.20 6.64
N PHE A 828 1.43 9.80 7.82
CA PHE A 828 2.74 10.20 8.33
C PHE A 828 3.38 9.08 9.12
N GLU A 829 4.07 8.20 8.43
CA GLU A 829 4.85 7.11 8.99
C GLU A 829 6.19 7.63 9.56
N TRP A 830 6.59 7.13 10.71
CA TRP A 830 7.87 7.45 11.33
C TRP A 830 8.83 6.27 11.25
N LEU A 831 10.07 6.54 10.91
CA LEU A 831 11.14 5.56 10.90
C LEU A 831 12.24 6.00 11.88
N ILE A 832 12.45 5.23 12.94
CA ILE A 832 13.48 5.49 13.94
C ILE A 832 14.53 4.38 13.93
N ASN A 833 15.73 4.73 14.36
CA ASN A 833 16.74 3.76 14.76
C ASN A 833 16.76 3.66 16.30
N PRO A 834 16.26 2.57 16.91
CA PRO A 834 16.20 2.45 18.37
C PRO A 834 17.57 2.54 19.06
N ALA A 835 18.66 2.23 18.34
CA ALA A 835 20.01 2.36 18.88
C ALA A 835 20.44 3.84 19.02
N ASN A 836 19.84 4.73 18.22
CA ASN A 836 20.23 6.15 18.15
C ASN A 836 19.10 7.11 18.59
N THR A 837 17.90 6.59 18.89
CA THR A 837 16.76 7.41 19.31
C THR A 837 16.43 7.11 20.76
N SER A 838 16.72 8.04 21.65
CA SER A 838 16.38 7.91 23.07
C SER A 838 14.86 8.05 23.30
N PRO A 839 14.34 7.50 24.42
CA PRO A 839 12.93 7.71 24.79
C PRO A 839 12.56 9.20 24.96
N ALA A 840 13.51 10.04 25.37
CA ALA A 840 13.30 11.48 25.51
C ALA A 840 13.15 12.18 24.15
N GLU A 841 13.95 11.79 23.14
CA GLU A 841 13.82 12.29 21.78
C GLU A 841 12.50 11.86 21.16
N LEU A 842 12.11 10.59 21.31
CA LEU A 842 10.83 10.10 20.81
C LEU A 842 9.66 10.87 21.44
N TYR A 843 9.70 11.09 22.76
CA TYR A 843 8.76 11.96 23.44
C TYR A 843 8.74 13.37 22.83
N GLY A 844 9.91 13.94 22.59
CA GLY A 844 10.07 15.26 21.97
C GLY A 844 9.42 15.33 20.58
N TYR A 845 9.53 14.27 19.77
CA TYR A 845 8.91 14.20 18.43
C TYR A 845 7.37 14.26 18.50
N TYR A 846 6.74 13.51 19.42
CA TYR A 846 5.29 13.58 19.60
C TYR A 846 4.83 14.96 20.11
N MET A 847 5.58 15.54 21.04
CA MET A 847 5.28 16.89 21.55
C MET A 847 5.44 17.95 20.43
N LYS A 848 6.47 17.85 19.60
CA LYS A 848 6.67 18.73 18.44
C LYS A 848 5.56 18.56 17.41
N ALA A 849 5.21 17.33 17.05
CA ALA A 849 4.14 17.04 16.10
C ALA A 849 2.82 17.65 16.56
N TRP A 850 2.45 17.47 17.84
CA TRP A 850 1.27 18.11 18.41
C TRP A 850 1.32 19.63 18.34
N LYS A 851 2.42 20.26 18.77
CA LYS A 851 2.60 21.74 18.75
C LYS A 851 2.55 22.31 17.34
N MET A 852 3.02 21.58 16.36
CA MET A 852 2.97 21.97 14.94
C MET A 852 1.66 21.61 14.27
N LYS A 853 0.63 21.22 15.03
CA LYS A 853 -0.71 20.89 14.53
C LYS A 853 -0.72 19.78 13.47
N ILE A 854 0.19 18.80 13.59
CA ILE A 854 0.08 17.53 12.86
C ILE A 854 -1.21 16.86 13.30
N LYS A 855 -1.98 16.32 12.36
CA LYS A 855 -3.29 15.72 12.64
C LYS A 855 -3.19 14.27 13.08
N THR A 856 -2.29 13.49 12.44
CA THR A 856 -2.12 12.05 12.72
C THR A 856 -0.67 11.62 12.62
N VAL A 857 -0.33 10.55 13.36
CA VAL A 857 0.91 9.79 13.19
C VAL A 857 0.53 8.35 12.90
N TYR A 858 1.08 7.78 11.83
CA TYR A 858 0.84 6.43 11.38
C TYR A 858 1.78 5.43 12.09
N TYR A 859 2.40 4.51 11.41
CA TYR A 859 3.36 3.57 12.01
C TYR A 859 4.57 4.27 12.62
N LEU A 860 5.01 3.76 13.77
CA LEU A 860 6.37 3.97 14.27
C LEU A 860 7.22 2.74 13.91
N ARG A 861 7.93 2.79 12.80
CA ARG A 861 8.83 1.70 12.39
C ARG A 861 10.18 1.83 13.07
N SER A 862 10.72 0.71 13.51
CA SER A 862 12.10 0.62 14.04
C SER A 862 12.98 -0.16 13.06
N MET A 863 14.17 0.36 12.78
CA MET A 863 15.20 -0.38 12.07
C MET A 863 16.16 -1.06 13.07
N SER A 864 16.16 -2.38 13.08
CA SER A 864 17.22 -3.17 13.68
C SER A 864 18.12 -3.72 12.57
N GLY A 865 19.19 -2.98 12.23
CA GLY A 865 20.27 -3.48 11.34
C GLY A 865 19.90 -3.82 9.88
N GLU A 866 18.76 -4.40 9.59
CA GLU A 866 18.24 -4.70 8.26
C GLU A 866 16.76 -4.31 8.20
N VAL A 867 16.37 -3.51 7.19
CA VAL A 867 14.98 -3.08 6.99
C VAL A 867 14.13 -4.23 6.51
N GLN A 868 13.15 -4.62 7.29
CA GLN A 868 12.05 -5.46 6.81
C GLN A 868 10.93 -4.57 6.23
N GLU A 869 10.82 -4.54 4.92
CA GLU A 869 9.76 -3.83 4.21
C GLU A 869 8.58 -4.76 3.88
N SER A 870 7.85 -5.20 4.86
CA SER A 870 6.54 -5.77 4.60
C SER A 870 5.48 -5.10 5.45
N CYS A 871 4.88 -4.04 4.92
CA CYS A 871 3.58 -3.60 5.40
C CYS A 871 2.54 -4.62 4.90
N THR A 872 2.13 -5.57 5.74
CA THR A 872 1.09 -6.55 5.41
C THR A 872 -0.25 -5.90 5.06
N SER A 873 -0.52 -4.69 5.55
CA SER A 873 -1.71 -3.91 5.21
C SER A 873 -1.60 -3.13 3.90
N CYS A 874 -0.35 -2.77 3.47
CA CYS A 874 -0.10 -1.99 2.28
C CYS A 874 0.44 -2.81 1.10
N SER A 875 1.03 -4.00 1.37
CA SER A 875 1.64 -4.89 0.37
C SER A 875 0.66 -5.84 -0.32
N GLY A 876 -0.60 -5.59 -0.21
CA GLY A 876 -1.60 -6.33 -0.95
C GLY A 876 -1.72 -5.91 -2.41
#